data_21f6af836f6f7a6b4361fad4faac7f23
#
_entry.id   21f6af836f6f7a6b4361fad4faac7f23
#
_cell.length_a   1.000
_cell.length_b   1.000
_cell.length_c   1.000
_cell.angle_alpha   90.00
_cell.angle_beta   90.00
_cell.angle_gamma   90.00
#
_symmetry.space_group_name_H-M   'P 1'
#
loop_
_entity.id
_entity.type
_entity.pdbx_description
1 polymer ?
#
loop_
_entity_poly.entity_id
_entity_poly.type
_entity_poly.pdbx_seq_one_letter_code
_entity_poly.pdbx_strand_id
1 'polypeptide(L)'
;MLNPLKSVMGAVAAPIRNPIVPIKNLTAPMKAKGALFSLPHVFRLTSANFPKYKKTLTSLNFTAQIRMRDHSFGRWFKFENGRVTSGTNLLERPEVDMTFETPLDMSETLDPFRDRLKVVSSLKTLRSQALGEDKYIVQFVKILNGAMDHWVSYGTPMPDGTMRYTNNTNGGPVFVYVRDGRIIRITPMELGEDDPDPWTIEARGRKLKAPKKTTVSPFTACLKSAIYSQDRLLYPMKRVDFDPKGERNPQNRGKSGYERISWEEAVDIVAGEIKRVKQEHGPGAIMNGSGSHHLWGNLGYWLSARRRFFNTIGTSYVDHNPDSWEGWYWGAVHHWGKSMRLGGSDQYSTVEDALKHAEMMVFWSSDPEATSGVYGAQEATVRRLWAKELGIKFVHIDPFYNHTAAMLGGKWLAPRPGSEAALAHAIAYVWITEDLYDKDFVANRTTGFEEWKAYVLGQDDGVAKTPEWQEDESGLPAREIRALARQWGKSKTYLGAGGIQGFGSACRSATGVEWARSMVYLMAMQGLGKPGVNMGNLQQGAPVDSRFFFPGYAEGGLSGDLAGTGLAIHMYQRMPQVLTMNTVAQTVPRLYIPEAILNGETVGWTNDSSTIESQFRPKPYPTPGYSRIKLYYKYGGSHFGTMAETNRYARMYKSPELEFVVNQSIWFEGEAKFADVILPACTNFERWDVGEFANCGGYIGFAHGQVNNRVITMQHKCIEPLGESKSDFEIFELIAERLNLGGYFSESSSELDWCRRLFEATDMVRYISWNKFLKKGYFVVPPPKPEERDPVSWRWYYEGRPNDLPENDPLPSDESGGFKTGLQTQSGKIEFVSSSLKRFDPNDSERPVMSRYQPSWEGHHSDLYQKYPLQLITPHSRYSFHTMADGKDSHTCDIKEHRVRIGGWDYWIVRINPADAADRGISQEQLVEVHNDRGSVICAAHLTERIPRGTIHSYESSAIYEPIGEPGESPDRGGCMNILTPVRPIIKRSHSTACNSCLVEIRPWKGGN
;
A
#
# COMPACT_ATOMS: atom_id res chain seq x y z
N MET A 1 23.76 -26.84 24.30
CA MET A 1 22.54 -27.03 25.11
C MET A 1 21.28 -27.41 24.29
N LEU A 2 21.42 -27.81 23.03
CA LEU A 2 20.30 -28.27 22.19
C LEU A 2 20.17 -29.81 22.09
N ASN A 3 21.14 -30.57 22.65
CA ASN A 3 21.16 -32.02 22.54
C ASN A 3 20.12 -32.79 23.38
N PRO A 4 19.70 -32.35 24.60
CA PRO A 4 18.70 -33.08 25.35
C PRO A 4 17.28 -32.94 24.75
N LEU A 5 17.00 -31.79 24.13
CA LEU A 5 15.69 -31.50 23.51
C LEU A 5 15.45 -32.26 22.19
N LYS A 6 16.52 -32.46 21.42
CA LYS A 6 16.46 -33.36 20.25
C LYS A 6 16.17 -34.81 20.65
N SER A 7 16.62 -35.22 21.82
CA SER A 7 16.36 -36.54 22.38
C SER A 7 14.93 -36.70 22.89
N VAL A 8 14.38 -35.69 23.55
CA VAL A 8 13.00 -35.70 24.08
C VAL A 8 11.96 -35.47 22.99
N MET A 9 12.22 -34.52 22.07
CA MET A 9 11.40 -34.35 20.87
C MET A 9 11.60 -35.55 19.91
N GLY A 10 12.77 -36.13 19.86
CA GLY A 10 13.04 -37.39 19.21
C GLY A 10 12.29 -38.55 19.86
N ALA A 11 12.12 -38.59 21.16
CA ALA A 11 11.35 -39.62 21.87
C ALA A 11 9.81 -39.44 21.76
N VAL A 12 9.35 -38.18 21.72
CA VAL A 12 7.92 -37.83 21.48
C VAL A 12 7.59 -37.80 19.99
N ALA A 13 8.55 -37.44 19.13
CA ALA A 13 8.44 -37.45 17.66
C ALA A 13 9.13 -38.67 17.00
N ALA A 14 9.79 -39.55 17.75
CA ALA A 14 10.44 -40.77 17.19
C ALA A 14 9.42 -41.71 16.50
N PRO A 15 8.16 -41.82 16.95
CA PRO A 15 7.13 -42.46 16.14
C PRO A 15 6.83 -41.72 14.85
N ILE A 16 7.16 -40.41 14.78
CA ILE A 16 6.87 -39.53 13.63
C ILE A 16 8.01 -39.48 12.61
N ARG A 17 9.24 -39.86 12.97
CA ARG A 17 10.42 -39.77 12.10
C ARG A 17 11.16 -41.07 11.83
N ASN A 18 10.73 -42.19 12.40
CA ASN A 18 11.34 -43.50 12.13
C ASN A 18 10.68 -44.11 10.88
N PRO A 19 11.37 -44.25 9.75
CA PRO A 19 10.80 -44.78 8.51
C PRO A 19 10.40 -46.25 8.59
N ILE A 20 10.68 -46.94 9.72
CA ILE A 20 10.44 -48.39 9.88
C ILE A 20 9.05 -48.66 10.51
N VAL A 21 8.36 -47.63 11.07
CA VAL A 21 6.97 -47.81 11.55
C VAL A 21 6.07 -46.81 10.80
N PRO A 22 5.23 -47.28 9.87
CA PRO A 22 4.31 -46.39 9.17
C PRO A 22 3.33 -45.78 10.19
N ILE A 23 3.43 -44.49 10.43
CA ILE A 23 2.52 -43.70 11.28
C ILE A 23 1.06 -43.90 10.89
N LYS A 24 0.80 -44.35 9.68
CA LYS A 24 -0.53 -44.74 9.20
C LYS A 24 -1.22 -45.81 10.06
N ASN A 25 -0.49 -46.58 10.85
CA ASN A 25 -1.04 -47.70 11.62
C ASN A 25 -1.37 -47.36 13.10
N LEU A 26 -1.10 -46.15 13.60
CA LEU A 26 -1.57 -45.75 14.90
C LEU A 26 -3.07 -45.43 14.86
N THR A 27 -3.86 -46.07 15.68
CA THR A 27 -5.31 -45.78 15.76
C THR A 27 -5.54 -44.38 16.35
N ALA A 28 -6.67 -43.74 15.99
CA ALA A 28 -7.01 -42.40 16.49
C ALA A 28 -7.00 -42.33 18.03
N PRO A 29 -7.49 -43.35 18.78
CA PRO A 29 -7.38 -43.36 20.23
C PRO A 29 -5.95 -43.33 20.77
N MET A 30 -5.02 -44.00 20.12
CA MET A 30 -3.61 -44.01 20.53
C MET A 30 -2.95 -42.65 20.28
N LYS A 31 -3.25 -42.00 19.15
CA LYS A 31 -2.79 -40.63 18.83
C LYS A 31 -3.33 -39.62 19.84
N ALA A 32 -4.65 -39.67 20.11
CA ALA A 32 -5.29 -38.77 21.05
C ALA A 32 -4.73 -38.91 22.50
N LYS A 33 -4.59 -40.13 23.00
CA LYS A 33 -3.98 -40.42 24.31
C LYS A 33 -2.52 -39.96 24.34
N GLY A 34 -1.74 -40.23 23.29
CA GLY A 34 -0.35 -39.79 23.18
C GLY A 34 -0.20 -38.27 23.21
N ALA A 35 -1.06 -37.55 22.50
CA ALA A 35 -1.08 -36.08 22.49
C ALA A 35 -1.40 -35.56 23.92
N LEU A 36 -2.47 -36.03 24.56
CA LEU A 36 -2.82 -35.62 25.90
C LEU A 36 -1.71 -35.91 26.95
N PHE A 37 -1.04 -37.04 26.81
CA PHE A 37 0.08 -37.39 27.72
C PHE A 37 1.28 -36.46 27.53
N SER A 38 1.54 -36.01 26.32
CA SER A 38 2.69 -35.16 25.99
C SER A 38 2.48 -33.70 26.36
N LEU A 39 1.23 -33.16 26.30
CA LEU A 39 0.93 -31.73 26.50
C LEU A 39 1.54 -31.13 27.79
N PRO A 40 1.44 -31.72 28.98
CA PRO A 40 2.04 -31.13 30.18
C PRO A 40 3.57 -30.97 30.09
N HIS A 41 4.22 -31.90 29.37
CA HIS A 41 5.66 -31.83 29.12
C HIS A 41 5.99 -30.72 28.13
N VAL A 42 5.18 -30.59 27.07
CA VAL A 42 5.32 -29.52 26.09
C VAL A 42 5.17 -28.15 26.75
N PHE A 43 4.13 -27.92 27.56
CA PHE A 43 3.94 -26.68 28.31
C PHE A 43 5.14 -26.33 29.20
N ARG A 44 5.67 -27.29 29.97
CA ARG A 44 6.81 -27.08 30.87
C ARG A 44 8.10 -26.80 30.10
N LEU A 45 8.37 -27.57 29.05
CA LEU A 45 9.54 -27.39 28.21
C LEU A 45 9.48 -26.04 27.48
N THR A 46 8.32 -25.66 26.93
CA THR A 46 8.13 -24.37 26.29
C THR A 46 8.33 -23.22 27.28
N SER A 47 7.76 -23.35 28.49
CA SER A 47 7.97 -22.37 29.55
C SER A 47 9.44 -22.25 29.99
N ALA A 48 10.18 -23.36 30.04
CA ALA A 48 11.58 -23.37 30.43
C ALA A 48 12.49 -22.73 29.37
N ASN A 49 12.15 -22.84 28.09
CA ASN A 49 13.00 -22.41 26.98
C ASN A 49 12.60 -21.06 26.37
N PHE A 50 11.37 -20.59 26.60
CA PHE A 50 10.85 -19.37 26.00
C PHE A 50 10.31 -18.38 27.05
N PRO A 51 11.08 -17.31 27.38
CA PRO A 51 10.74 -16.37 28.45
C PRO A 51 9.36 -15.71 28.31
N LYS A 52 8.95 -15.39 27.07
CA LYS A 52 7.61 -14.81 26.81
C LYS A 52 6.49 -15.79 27.14
N TYR A 53 6.62 -17.03 26.70
CA TYR A 53 5.64 -18.05 27.04
C TYR A 53 5.57 -18.28 28.56
N LYS A 54 6.72 -18.26 29.23
CA LYS A 54 6.78 -18.31 30.71
C LYS A 54 6.06 -17.13 31.35
N LYS A 55 6.26 -15.91 30.85
CA LYS A 55 5.56 -14.70 31.33
C LYS A 55 4.03 -14.84 31.17
N THR A 56 3.59 -15.34 30.01
CA THR A 56 2.16 -15.62 29.75
C THR A 56 1.62 -16.62 30.78
N LEU A 57 2.31 -17.74 31.01
CA LEU A 57 1.86 -18.73 32.02
C LEU A 57 1.83 -18.16 33.44
N THR A 58 2.75 -17.25 33.77
CA THR A 58 2.84 -16.65 35.11
C THR A 58 1.62 -15.78 35.45
N SER A 59 0.99 -15.18 34.46
CA SER A 59 -0.21 -14.34 34.65
C SER A 59 -1.52 -15.13 34.76
N LEU A 60 -1.46 -16.47 34.67
CA LEU A 60 -2.65 -17.29 34.54
C LEU A 60 -2.91 -18.11 35.85
N ASN A 61 -4.19 -18.17 36.20
CA ASN A 61 -4.65 -18.95 37.31
C ASN A 61 -6.05 -19.52 36.99
N PHE A 62 -6.07 -20.73 36.41
CA PHE A 62 -7.31 -21.45 36.10
C PHE A 62 -7.02 -22.93 35.82
N THR A 63 -8.10 -23.74 35.75
CA THR A 63 -8.04 -25.14 35.36
C THR A 63 -8.72 -25.35 34.00
N ALA A 64 -8.07 -26.12 33.14
CA ALA A 64 -8.61 -26.58 31.88
C ALA A 64 -8.63 -28.09 31.82
N GLN A 65 -9.61 -28.65 31.13
CA GLN A 65 -9.73 -30.09 30.90
C GLN A 65 -9.95 -30.37 29.43
N ILE A 66 -9.31 -31.41 28.94
CA ILE A 66 -9.55 -31.98 27.60
C ILE A 66 -10.00 -33.42 27.81
N ARG A 67 -11.18 -33.76 27.28
CA ARG A 67 -11.72 -35.10 27.47
C ARG A 67 -12.61 -35.59 26.33
N MET A 68 -12.83 -36.90 26.29
CA MET A 68 -13.91 -37.45 25.49
C MET A 68 -15.25 -37.14 26.11
N ARG A 69 -16.28 -36.96 25.30
CA ARG A 69 -17.64 -36.68 25.74
C ARG A 69 -18.23 -37.84 26.56
N ASP A 70 -17.88 -39.08 26.22
CA ASP A 70 -18.27 -40.31 26.92
C ASP A 70 -17.47 -40.57 28.20
N HIS A 71 -16.56 -39.63 28.59
CA HIS A 71 -15.66 -39.73 29.74
C HIS A 71 -14.67 -40.90 29.67
N SER A 72 -14.49 -41.55 28.52
CA SER A 72 -13.61 -42.72 28.37
C SER A 72 -12.14 -42.42 28.68
N PHE A 73 -11.71 -41.24 28.40
CA PHE A 73 -10.40 -40.71 28.82
C PHE A 73 -10.35 -39.19 28.68
N GLY A 74 -9.41 -38.55 29.40
CA GLY A 74 -9.18 -37.12 29.36
C GLY A 74 -8.02 -36.76 30.26
N ARG A 75 -7.74 -35.47 30.32
CA ARG A 75 -6.70 -34.92 31.17
C ARG A 75 -7.06 -33.50 31.58
N TRP A 76 -6.83 -33.14 32.83
CA TRP A 76 -6.91 -31.76 33.28
C TRP A 76 -5.52 -31.13 33.42
N PHE A 77 -5.48 -29.80 33.36
CA PHE A 77 -4.30 -28.94 33.45
C PHE A 77 -4.65 -27.81 34.41
N LYS A 78 -3.86 -27.61 35.46
CA LYS A 78 -3.95 -26.43 36.33
C LYS A 78 -2.78 -25.52 36.04
N PHE A 79 -3.08 -24.31 35.66
CA PHE A 79 -2.15 -23.22 35.48
C PHE A 79 -2.19 -22.34 36.73
N GLU A 80 -1.07 -22.16 37.38
CA GLU A 80 -0.98 -21.41 38.64
C GLU A 80 0.41 -20.82 38.79
N ASN A 81 0.51 -19.48 38.76
CA ASN A 81 1.78 -18.75 38.94
C ASN A 81 2.93 -19.27 38.04
N GLY A 82 2.65 -19.58 36.79
CA GLY A 82 3.64 -20.11 35.83
C GLY A 82 3.96 -21.60 35.97
N ARG A 83 3.30 -22.30 36.88
CA ARG A 83 3.39 -23.76 37.03
C ARG A 83 2.25 -24.44 36.32
N VAL A 84 2.55 -25.57 35.68
CA VAL A 84 1.53 -26.42 35.05
C VAL A 84 1.56 -27.78 35.72
N THR A 85 0.45 -28.10 36.40
CA THR A 85 0.20 -29.43 36.93
C THR A 85 -0.93 -30.11 36.16
N SER A 86 -1.00 -31.43 36.18
CA SER A 86 -2.00 -32.15 35.39
C SER A 86 -2.26 -33.55 35.97
N GLY A 87 -3.44 -34.05 35.70
CA GLY A 87 -3.87 -35.41 36.11
C GLY A 87 -4.89 -35.99 35.12
N THR A 88 -5.16 -37.29 35.31
CA THR A 88 -6.11 -38.03 34.45
C THR A 88 -7.49 -38.23 35.11
N ASN A 89 -7.63 -37.98 36.42
CA ASN A 89 -8.91 -37.98 37.08
C ASN A 89 -9.69 -36.74 36.66
N LEU A 90 -10.80 -36.94 35.98
CA LEU A 90 -11.57 -35.82 35.43
C LEU A 90 -12.16 -34.97 36.56
N LEU A 91 -12.13 -33.65 36.37
CA LEU A 91 -12.70 -32.66 37.28
C LEU A 91 -14.18 -32.48 36.95
N GLU A 92 -15.00 -32.30 38.03
CA GLU A 92 -16.42 -32.05 37.86
C GLU A 92 -16.71 -30.64 37.28
N ARG A 93 -15.94 -29.65 37.67
CA ARG A 93 -16.13 -28.23 37.29
C ARG A 93 -14.80 -27.53 36.98
N PRO A 94 -14.16 -27.84 35.88
CA PRO A 94 -13.03 -27.05 35.39
C PRO A 94 -13.54 -25.70 34.84
N GLU A 95 -12.70 -24.65 34.87
CA GLU A 95 -13.02 -23.35 34.22
C GLU A 95 -13.11 -23.47 32.70
N VAL A 96 -12.39 -24.44 32.10
CA VAL A 96 -12.48 -24.78 30.67
C VAL A 96 -12.64 -26.31 30.54
N ASP A 97 -13.67 -26.75 29.86
CA ASP A 97 -13.90 -28.17 29.53
C ASP A 97 -13.98 -28.36 28.00
N MET A 98 -12.91 -28.81 27.38
CA MET A 98 -12.90 -29.16 25.96
C MET A 98 -13.29 -30.61 25.73
N THR A 99 -14.42 -30.83 25.07
CA THR A 99 -15.00 -32.16 24.86
C THR A 99 -15.00 -32.57 23.40
N PHE A 100 -14.73 -33.83 23.14
CA PHE A 100 -14.64 -34.38 21.79
C PHE A 100 -15.57 -35.61 21.69
N GLU A 101 -16.27 -35.73 20.58
CA GLU A 101 -17.15 -36.86 20.29
C GLU A 101 -16.37 -38.12 19.93
N THR A 102 -15.30 -37.94 19.09
CA THR A 102 -14.48 -39.08 18.71
C THR A 102 -13.00 -38.83 19.03
N PRO A 103 -12.21 -39.91 19.24
CA PRO A 103 -10.76 -39.82 19.39
C PRO A 103 -10.09 -39.22 18.13
N LEU A 104 -10.69 -39.33 16.97
CA LEU A 104 -10.19 -38.72 15.73
C LEU A 104 -10.27 -37.19 15.82
N ASP A 105 -11.42 -36.64 16.20
CA ASP A 105 -11.61 -35.19 16.38
C ASP A 105 -10.61 -34.60 17.40
N MET A 106 -10.38 -35.30 18.49
CA MET A 106 -9.39 -34.93 19.51
C MET A 106 -7.95 -34.98 18.92
N SER A 107 -7.59 -36.07 18.25
CA SER A 107 -6.25 -36.23 17.72
C SER A 107 -5.94 -35.21 16.60
N GLU A 108 -6.93 -34.87 15.77
CA GLU A 108 -6.82 -33.88 14.72
C GLU A 108 -6.73 -32.46 15.30
N THR A 109 -7.45 -32.15 16.39
CA THR A 109 -7.39 -30.86 17.07
C THR A 109 -6.06 -30.64 17.81
N LEU A 110 -5.53 -31.70 18.44
CA LEU A 110 -4.27 -31.61 19.21
C LEU A 110 -3.02 -31.87 18.38
N ASP A 111 -3.15 -32.17 17.07
CA ASP A 111 -2.01 -32.33 16.19
C ASP A 111 -1.34 -30.97 15.93
N PRO A 112 -0.02 -30.80 16.19
CA PRO A 112 0.72 -29.59 15.84
C PRO A 112 0.61 -29.20 14.35
N PHE A 113 0.38 -30.18 13.51
CA PHE A 113 0.25 -30.03 12.05
C PHE A 113 -1.19 -30.21 11.57
N ARG A 114 -2.15 -29.93 12.42
CA ARG A 114 -3.58 -30.16 12.21
C ARG A 114 -4.15 -29.52 10.95
N ASP A 115 -5.07 -30.24 10.33
CA ASP A 115 -5.94 -29.70 9.31
C ASP A 115 -7.07 -28.90 9.96
N ARG A 116 -6.99 -27.58 9.83
CA ARG A 116 -7.96 -26.68 10.49
C ARG A 116 -9.36 -26.73 9.92
N LEU A 117 -9.51 -27.05 8.63
CA LEU A 117 -10.85 -27.22 8.07
C LEU A 117 -11.58 -28.35 8.76
N LYS A 118 -10.87 -29.42 9.11
CA LYS A 118 -11.44 -30.51 9.89
C LYS A 118 -11.75 -30.09 11.32
N VAL A 119 -10.86 -29.31 11.97
CA VAL A 119 -11.12 -28.76 13.30
C VAL A 119 -12.34 -27.84 13.30
N VAL A 120 -12.42 -26.91 12.34
CA VAL A 120 -13.57 -26.01 12.18
C VAL A 120 -14.84 -26.81 11.86
N SER A 121 -14.77 -27.81 11.02
CA SER A 121 -15.90 -28.71 10.73
C SER A 121 -16.37 -29.43 11.98
N SER A 122 -15.44 -29.94 12.78
CA SER A 122 -15.75 -30.62 14.07
C SER A 122 -16.43 -29.66 15.06
N LEU A 123 -15.97 -28.42 15.15
CA LEU A 123 -16.61 -27.39 15.97
C LEU A 123 -18.01 -27.01 15.46
N LYS A 124 -18.16 -26.77 14.17
CA LYS A 124 -19.44 -26.41 13.55
C LYS A 124 -20.49 -27.52 13.64
N THR A 125 -20.06 -28.76 13.63
CA THR A 125 -20.94 -29.93 13.77
C THR A 125 -21.10 -30.38 15.24
N LEU A 126 -20.59 -29.61 16.19
CA LEU A 126 -20.61 -29.87 17.64
C LEU A 126 -19.92 -31.19 18.05
N ARG A 127 -19.10 -31.76 17.17
CA ARG A 127 -18.27 -32.94 17.53
C ARG A 127 -17.15 -32.59 18.49
N SER A 128 -16.71 -31.32 18.45
CA SER A 128 -15.80 -30.74 19.42
C SER A 128 -16.49 -29.52 20.07
N GLN A 129 -16.34 -29.34 21.38
CA GLN A 129 -16.93 -28.23 22.13
C GLN A 129 -15.95 -27.74 23.19
N ALA A 130 -15.91 -26.44 23.42
CA ALA A 130 -15.23 -25.83 24.55
C ALA A 130 -16.30 -25.16 25.45
N LEU A 131 -16.39 -25.56 26.68
CA LEU A 131 -17.34 -25.07 27.66
C LEU A 131 -16.59 -24.32 28.76
N GLY A 132 -17.14 -23.20 29.21
CA GLY A 132 -16.55 -22.37 30.28
C GLY A 132 -16.74 -20.88 29.97
N GLU A 133 -16.14 -20.02 30.75
CA GLU A 133 -16.15 -18.59 30.51
C GLU A 133 -15.21 -18.25 29.32
N ASP A 134 -15.65 -17.42 28.39
CA ASP A 134 -14.91 -17.05 27.15
C ASP A 134 -13.47 -16.63 27.41
N LYS A 135 -13.21 -15.86 28.46
CA LYS A 135 -11.86 -15.42 28.81
C LYS A 135 -10.89 -16.58 29.07
N TYR A 136 -11.34 -17.62 29.74
CA TYR A 136 -10.51 -18.79 30.06
C TYR A 136 -10.35 -19.70 28.85
N ILE A 137 -11.42 -19.85 28.06
CA ILE A 137 -11.34 -20.59 26.78
C ILE A 137 -10.31 -19.97 25.88
N VAL A 138 -10.36 -18.65 25.65
CA VAL A 138 -9.41 -17.90 24.83
C VAL A 138 -7.98 -18.04 25.38
N GLN A 139 -7.80 -17.89 26.69
CA GLN A 139 -6.49 -18.06 27.33
C GLN A 139 -5.95 -19.48 27.15
N PHE A 140 -6.76 -20.49 27.30
CA PHE A 140 -6.34 -21.88 27.18
C PHE A 140 -5.93 -22.20 25.71
N VAL A 141 -6.72 -21.76 24.75
CA VAL A 141 -6.41 -21.94 23.33
C VAL A 141 -5.12 -21.22 22.95
N LYS A 142 -4.88 -20.00 23.46
CA LYS A 142 -3.60 -19.29 23.29
C LYS A 142 -2.40 -20.04 23.87
N ILE A 143 -2.53 -20.60 25.06
CA ILE A 143 -1.47 -21.40 25.67
C ILE A 143 -1.19 -22.63 24.82
N LEU A 144 -2.23 -23.31 24.37
CA LEU A 144 -2.12 -24.52 23.58
C LEU A 144 -1.44 -24.24 22.23
N ASN A 145 -1.88 -23.21 21.54
CA ASN A 145 -1.30 -22.80 20.27
C ASN A 145 0.15 -22.31 20.46
N GLY A 146 0.39 -21.41 21.42
CA GLY A 146 1.72 -20.89 21.69
C GLY A 146 2.73 -21.95 22.10
N ALA A 147 2.29 -22.98 22.82
CA ALA A 147 3.14 -24.11 23.16
C ALA A 147 3.61 -24.90 21.93
N MET A 148 2.79 -24.94 20.88
CA MET A 148 3.09 -25.65 19.64
C MET A 148 3.94 -24.81 18.67
N ASP A 149 3.59 -23.54 18.53
CA ASP A 149 4.20 -22.63 17.56
C ASP A 149 5.69 -22.42 17.82
N HIS A 150 6.12 -22.45 19.09
CA HIS A 150 7.52 -22.27 19.46
C HIS A 150 8.45 -23.42 19.01
N TRP A 151 7.89 -24.60 18.68
CA TRP A 151 8.66 -25.78 18.28
C TRP A 151 8.67 -26.06 16.78
N VAL A 152 8.00 -25.21 16.00
CA VAL A 152 7.99 -25.34 14.54
C VAL A 152 9.36 -24.97 14.00
N SER A 153 10.02 -25.89 13.32
CA SER A 153 11.31 -25.66 12.68
C SER A 153 11.11 -24.95 11.34
N TYR A 154 11.57 -23.72 11.26
CA TYR A 154 11.57 -22.92 10.04
C TYR A 154 12.91 -22.21 9.85
N GLY A 155 13.15 -21.66 8.67
CA GLY A 155 14.43 -21.08 8.31
C GLY A 155 15.45 -22.15 7.86
N THR A 156 16.54 -21.69 7.29
CA THR A 156 17.63 -22.51 6.74
C THR A 156 18.94 -22.17 7.45
N PRO A 157 19.58 -23.15 8.14
CA PRO A 157 20.92 -22.92 8.70
C PRO A 157 21.93 -22.73 7.55
N MET A 158 22.79 -21.72 7.69
CA MET A 158 23.81 -21.38 6.71
C MET A 158 25.21 -21.82 7.20
N PRO A 159 26.16 -22.06 6.28
CA PRO A 159 27.52 -22.49 6.67
C PRO A 159 28.27 -21.51 7.57
N ASP A 160 27.94 -20.22 7.51
CA ASP A 160 28.54 -19.15 8.34
C ASP A 160 27.94 -19.05 9.75
N GLY A 161 27.09 -20.00 10.13
CA GLY A 161 26.42 -20.03 11.44
C GLY A 161 25.20 -19.13 11.57
N THR A 162 24.79 -18.47 10.51
CA THR A 162 23.54 -17.70 10.49
C THR A 162 22.33 -18.59 10.18
N MET A 163 21.15 -18.13 10.60
CA MET A 163 19.86 -18.65 10.13
C MET A 163 19.31 -17.74 9.04
N ARG A 164 18.99 -18.31 7.88
CA ARG A 164 18.34 -17.60 6.78
C ARG A 164 16.83 -17.80 6.86
N TYR A 165 16.09 -16.71 6.88
CA TYR A 165 14.66 -16.66 6.83
C TYR A 165 14.17 -15.97 5.54
N THR A 166 12.88 -16.01 5.29
CA THR A 166 12.21 -15.25 4.23
C THR A 166 11.30 -14.20 4.82
N ASN A 167 11.15 -13.09 4.12
CA ASN A 167 10.21 -12.05 4.49
C ASN A 167 9.80 -11.23 3.27
N ASN A 168 8.73 -10.47 3.38
CA ASN A 168 8.29 -9.48 2.41
C ASN A 168 8.52 -8.08 2.97
N THR A 169 8.90 -7.16 2.10
CA THR A 169 9.12 -5.76 2.44
C THR A 169 8.38 -4.86 1.46
N ASN A 170 8.26 -3.59 1.78
CA ASN A 170 7.70 -2.60 0.85
C ASN A 170 8.49 -2.49 -0.46
N GLY A 171 9.73 -2.93 -0.45
CA GLY A 171 10.62 -2.89 -1.61
C GLY A 171 10.94 -4.24 -2.22
N GLY A 172 10.22 -5.30 -1.88
CA GLY A 172 10.35 -6.62 -2.48
C GLY A 172 10.56 -7.75 -1.47
N PRO A 173 10.45 -9.01 -1.94
CA PRO A 173 10.70 -10.19 -1.13
C PRO A 173 12.22 -10.39 -0.91
N VAL A 174 12.57 -10.79 0.32
CA VAL A 174 13.96 -10.83 0.78
C VAL A 174 14.31 -12.10 1.54
N PHE A 175 15.60 -12.46 1.51
CA PHE A 175 16.21 -13.30 2.51
C PHE A 175 16.72 -12.46 3.67
N VAL A 176 16.49 -12.93 4.89
CA VAL A 176 16.90 -12.29 6.14
C VAL A 176 17.84 -13.22 6.90
N TYR A 177 19.04 -12.75 7.20
CA TYR A 177 20.06 -13.52 7.90
C TYR A 177 20.14 -13.05 9.34
N VAL A 178 20.01 -14.00 10.26
CA VAL A 178 19.96 -13.74 11.70
C VAL A 178 21.09 -14.51 12.39
N ARG A 179 21.79 -13.84 13.30
CA ARG A 179 22.79 -14.44 14.21
C ARG A 179 22.48 -13.95 15.63
N ASP A 180 22.45 -14.87 16.58
CA ASP A 180 22.20 -14.58 17.99
C ASP A 180 20.95 -13.71 18.25
N GLY A 181 19.86 -13.99 17.50
CA GLY A 181 18.60 -13.26 17.60
C GLY A 181 18.61 -11.86 16.97
N ARG A 182 19.64 -11.49 16.22
CA ARG A 182 19.77 -10.18 15.59
C ARG A 182 19.89 -10.30 14.07
N ILE A 183 19.16 -9.49 13.33
CA ILE A 183 19.27 -9.41 11.88
C ILE A 183 20.60 -8.75 11.54
N ILE A 184 21.42 -9.45 10.78
CA ILE A 184 22.75 -8.97 10.37
C ILE A 184 22.81 -8.61 8.88
N ARG A 185 21.89 -9.17 8.06
CA ARG A 185 21.88 -8.94 6.61
C ARG A 185 20.47 -9.16 6.04
N ILE A 186 20.09 -8.35 5.07
CA ILE A 186 18.89 -8.48 4.23
C ILE A 186 19.37 -8.46 2.77
N THR A 187 18.91 -9.41 1.95
CA THR A 187 19.30 -9.53 0.54
C THR A 187 18.09 -9.84 -0.35
N PRO A 188 18.15 -9.53 -1.65
CA PRO A 188 17.22 -10.13 -2.61
C PRO A 188 17.23 -11.65 -2.50
N MET A 189 16.17 -12.31 -2.99
CA MET A 189 16.09 -13.76 -3.00
C MET A 189 16.68 -14.31 -4.30
N GLU A 190 17.71 -15.12 -4.21
CA GLU A 190 18.14 -16.01 -5.30
C GLU A 190 17.28 -17.27 -5.24
N LEU A 191 16.57 -17.56 -6.32
CA LEU A 191 15.65 -18.69 -6.40
C LEU A 191 16.45 -20.00 -6.62
N GLY A 192 15.98 -21.08 -6.04
CA GLY A 192 16.64 -22.38 -6.09
C GLY A 192 16.68 -23.00 -7.49
N GLU A 193 17.58 -23.95 -7.70
CA GLU A 193 17.67 -24.66 -8.98
C GLU A 193 16.36 -25.40 -9.31
N ASP A 194 15.71 -25.98 -8.30
CA ASP A 194 14.45 -26.70 -8.42
C ASP A 194 13.23 -25.80 -8.60
N ASP A 195 13.38 -24.47 -8.46
CA ASP A 195 12.28 -23.54 -8.69
C ASP A 195 12.03 -23.40 -10.21
N PRO A 196 10.78 -23.09 -10.61
CA PRO A 196 10.45 -22.86 -12.00
C PRO A 196 11.38 -21.83 -12.65
N ASP A 197 11.77 -22.09 -13.89
CA ASP A 197 12.46 -21.09 -14.69
C ASP A 197 11.56 -19.89 -14.95
N PRO A 198 12.10 -18.66 -14.95
CA PRO A 198 11.34 -17.47 -15.29
C PRO A 198 10.92 -17.46 -16.76
N TRP A 199 9.96 -16.59 -17.07
CA TRP A 199 9.50 -16.41 -18.43
C TRP A 199 10.61 -15.91 -19.37
N THR A 200 10.42 -16.19 -20.66
CA THR A 200 11.27 -15.72 -21.76
C THR A 200 10.42 -15.04 -22.83
N ILE A 201 10.97 -14.02 -23.46
CA ILE A 201 10.40 -13.34 -24.62
C ILE A 201 11.38 -13.43 -25.77
N GLU A 202 10.91 -13.75 -26.96
CA GLU A 202 11.69 -13.65 -28.18
C GLU A 202 11.28 -12.38 -28.95
N ALA A 203 12.21 -11.45 -29.12
CA ALA A 203 11.97 -10.17 -29.77
C ALA A 203 13.17 -9.80 -30.64
N ARG A 204 12.90 -9.45 -31.90
CA ARG A 204 13.89 -8.94 -32.87
C ARG A 204 15.13 -9.85 -32.96
N GLY A 205 14.92 -11.17 -33.01
CA GLY A 205 15.98 -12.17 -33.11
C GLY A 205 16.78 -12.41 -31.83
N ARG A 206 16.37 -11.82 -30.69
CA ARG A 206 16.99 -12.04 -29.39
C ARG A 206 16.06 -12.79 -28.45
N LYS A 207 16.63 -13.68 -27.62
CA LYS A 207 15.94 -14.37 -26.54
C LYS A 207 16.22 -13.64 -25.23
N LEU A 208 15.18 -13.06 -24.64
CA LEU A 208 15.23 -12.26 -23.42
C LEU A 208 14.64 -13.10 -22.30
N LYS A 209 15.45 -13.48 -21.34
CA LYS A 209 15.06 -14.29 -20.18
C LYS A 209 15.11 -13.42 -18.92
N ALA A 210 14.04 -13.41 -18.14
CA ALA A 210 14.02 -12.75 -16.87
C ALA A 210 15.05 -13.36 -15.90
N PRO A 211 15.62 -12.58 -14.96
CA PRO A 211 16.52 -13.12 -13.94
C PRO A 211 15.81 -14.12 -13.01
N LYS A 212 16.47 -15.22 -12.65
CA LYS A 212 15.96 -16.22 -11.68
C LYS A 212 16.24 -15.74 -10.24
N LYS A 213 15.86 -14.52 -9.94
CA LYS A 213 16.00 -13.89 -8.63
C LYS A 213 15.01 -12.75 -8.49
N THR A 214 14.73 -12.33 -7.26
CA THR A 214 14.03 -11.09 -7.01
C THR A 214 14.97 -9.89 -7.06
N THR A 215 14.45 -8.70 -7.25
CA THR A 215 15.16 -7.46 -7.00
C THR A 215 14.50 -6.73 -5.85
N VAL A 216 15.19 -5.74 -5.29
CA VAL A 216 14.64 -4.95 -4.20
C VAL A 216 14.86 -3.46 -4.46
N SER A 217 13.96 -2.65 -3.91
CA SER A 217 14.13 -1.20 -3.93
C SER A 217 15.35 -0.76 -3.15
N PRO A 218 15.98 0.37 -3.50
CA PRO A 218 17.19 0.86 -2.81
C PRO A 218 17.03 0.96 -1.29
N PHE A 219 15.88 1.41 -0.81
CA PHE A 219 15.62 1.56 0.63
C PHE A 219 15.50 0.23 1.39
N THR A 220 15.23 -0.88 0.71
CA THR A 220 15.07 -2.19 1.34
C THR A 220 16.36 -2.66 2.03
N ALA A 221 17.51 -2.38 1.44
CA ALA A 221 18.81 -2.71 2.04
C ALA A 221 19.06 -1.95 3.36
N CYS A 222 18.41 -0.81 3.53
CA CYS A 222 18.52 0.05 4.71
C CYS A 222 17.55 -0.30 5.83
N LEU A 223 16.57 -1.19 5.60
CA LEU A 223 15.59 -1.57 6.62
C LEU A 223 16.23 -2.18 7.88
N LYS A 224 17.41 -2.81 7.74
CA LYS A 224 18.14 -3.35 8.90
C LYS A 224 18.46 -2.26 9.92
N SER A 225 18.91 -1.08 9.51
CA SER A 225 19.18 0.02 10.45
C SER A 225 17.88 0.53 11.08
N ALA A 226 16.83 0.70 10.30
CA ALA A 226 15.54 1.17 10.78
C ALA A 226 14.89 0.25 11.84
N ILE A 227 15.11 -1.08 11.75
CA ILE A 227 14.63 -2.03 12.78
C ILE A 227 15.22 -1.71 14.13
N TYR A 228 16.48 -1.33 14.19
CA TYR A 228 17.23 -1.04 15.42
C TYR A 228 17.42 0.46 15.68
N SER A 229 16.64 1.30 15.02
CA SER A 229 16.66 2.74 15.23
C SER A 229 16.39 3.13 16.67
N GLN A 230 16.96 4.25 17.10
CA GLN A 230 16.66 4.85 18.41
C GLN A 230 15.22 5.35 18.49
N ASP A 231 14.59 5.66 17.35
CA ASP A 231 13.20 6.09 17.28
C ASP A 231 12.19 4.93 17.45
N ARG A 232 12.65 3.67 17.61
CA ARG A 232 11.75 2.53 17.82
C ARG A 232 10.91 2.70 19.08
N LEU A 233 9.62 2.53 18.91
CA LEU A 233 8.68 2.41 20.01
C LEU A 233 8.79 1.01 20.64
N LEU A 234 9.29 0.96 21.87
CA LEU A 234 9.57 -0.31 22.55
C LEU A 234 8.54 -0.65 23.63
N TYR A 235 7.82 0.35 24.11
CA TYR A 235 6.91 0.24 25.24
C TYR A 235 5.64 1.05 24.97
N PRO A 236 4.46 0.66 25.52
CA PRO A 236 3.30 1.54 25.55
C PRO A 236 3.62 2.83 26.32
N MET A 237 3.16 3.95 25.78
CA MET A 237 3.43 5.26 26.37
C MET A 237 2.15 6.08 26.46
N LYS A 238 2.08 6.91 27.49
CA LYS A 238 1.01 7.88 27.72
C LYS A 238 1.62 9.28 27.81
N ARG A 239 0.96 10.28 27.26
CA ARG A 239 1.36 11.67 27.40
C ARG A 239 1.27 12.10 28.87
N VAL A 240 2.32 12.74 29.40
CA VAL A 240 2.48 12.98 30.85
C VAL A 240 1.39 13.87 31.44
N ASP A 241 0.79 14.75 30.67
CA ASP A 241 -0.27 15.68 31.07
C ASP A 241 -1.67 15.26 30.56
N PHE A 242 -1.83 14.01 30.16
CA PHE A 242 -3.11 13.43 29.77
C PHE A 242 -3.65 12.53 30.90
N ASP A 243 -4.85 12.87 31.38
CA ASP A 243 -5.62 12.01 32.28
C ASP A 243 -6.98 11.68 31.63
N PRO A 244 -7.29 10.41 31.32
CA PRO A 244 -8.57 10.01 30.72
C PRO A 244 -9.79 10.33 31.60
N LYS A 245 -9.58 10.51 32.92
CA LYS A 245 -10.62 10.84 33.91
C LYS A 245 -10.59 12.29 34.39
N GLY A 246 -9.60 13.06 33.96
CA GLY A 246 -9.36 14.41 34.38
C GLY A 246 -9.02 15.35 33.22
N GLU A 247 -7.94 16.09 33.36
CA GLU A 247 -7.46 17.04 32.36
C GLU A 247 -6.87 16.33 31.12
N ARG A 248 -7.41 16.62 29.96
CA ARG A 248 -6.98 15.99 28.70
C ARG A 248 -5.88 16.76 27.98
N ASN A 249 -5.80 18.08 28.19
CA ASN A 249 -4.78 18.97 27.68
C ASN A 249 -4.44 18.81 26.18
N PRO A 250 -5.42 18.81 25.27
CA PRO A 250 -5.16 18.59 23.84
C PRO A 250 -4.23 19.64 23.22
N GLN A 251 -4.22 20.88 23.73
CA GLN A 251 -3.37 21.98 23.28
C GLN A 251 -1.87 21.67 23.42
N ASN A 252 -1.51 20.71 24.26
CA ASN A 252 -0.13 20.30 24.51
C ASN A 252 0.33 19.14 23.62
N ARG A 253 -0.55 18.56 22.81
CA ARG A 253 -0.17 17.53 21.84
C ARG A 253 0.88 18.05 20.88
N GLY A 254 1.92 17.25 20.63
CA GLY A 254 3.08 17.63 19.84
C GLY A 254 4.20 18.35 20.64
N LYS A 255 3.97 18.65 21.92
CA LYS A 255 4.94 19.32 22.81
C LYS A 255 5.25 18.54 24.08
N SER A 256 4.23 17.91 24.67
CA SER A 256 4.37 17.18 25.92
C SER A 256 5.27 15.96 25.77
N GLY A 257 5.95 15.62 26.87
CA GLY A 257 6.68 14.35 26.99
C GLY A 257 5.74 13.16 27.18
N TYR A 258 6.35 11.98 27.21
CA TYR A 258 5.65 10.71 27.39
C TYR A 258 6.24 9.93 28.56
N GLU A 259 5.39 9.21 29.27
CA GLU A 259 5.77 8.25 30.28
C GLU A 259 5.44 6.81 29.82
N ARG A 260 6.28 5.86 30.20
CA ARG A 260 6.01 4.46 29.96
C ARG A 260 4.90 3.96 30.86
N ILE A 261 3.93 3.25 30.28
CA ILE A 261 2.85 2.57 30.99
C ILE A 261 2.87 1.06 30.70
N SER A 262 2.10 0.29 31.42
CA SER A 262 1.96 -1.14 31.11
C SER A 262 1.01 -1.38 29.93
N TRP A 263 1.12 -2.54 29.28
CA TRP A 263 0.13 -2.95 28.27
C TRP A 263 -1.28 -3.03 28.83
N GLU A 264 -1.42 -3.47 30.08
CA GLU A 264 -2.73 -3.55 30.73
C GLU A 264 -3.36 -2.17 30.87
N GLU A 265 -2.61 -1.20 31.38
CA GLU A 265 -3.05 0.18 31.48
C GLU A 265 -3.37 0.80 30.12
N ALA A 266 -2.50 0.60 29.12
CA ALA A 266 -2.70 1.13 27.77
C ALA A 266 -4.00 0.60 27.11
N VAL A 267 -4.23 -0.71 27.23
CA VAL A 267 -5.43 -1.36 26.71
C VAL A 267 -6.68 -0.94 27.47
N ASP A 268 -6.57 -0.76 28.80
CA ASP A 268 -7.68 -0.27 29.62
C ASP A 268 -8.09 1.15 29.24
N ILE A 269 -7.13 2.05 29.04
CA ILE A 269 -7.39 3.42 28.56
C ILE A 269 -8.06 3.39 27.18
N VAL A 270 -7.46 2.71 26.21
CA VAL A 270 -7.96 2.69 24.84
C VAL A 270 -9.36 2.07 24.75
N ALA A 271 -9.56 0.91 25.37
CA ALA A 271 -10.87 0.25 25.40
C ALA A 271 -11.91 1.06 26.18
N GLY A 272 -11.49 1.70 27.27
CA GLY A 272 -12.31 2.61 28.07
C GLY A 272 -12.79 3.81 27.24
N GLU A 273 -11.90 4.48 26.52
CA GLU A 273 -12.24 5.61 25.67
C GLU A 273 -13.13 5.21 24.48
N ILE A 274 -12.87 4.05 23.87
CA ILE A 274 -13.77 3.50 22.83
C ILE A 274 -15.19 3.30 23.40
N LYS A 275 -15.32 2.73 24.58
CA LYS A 275 -16.63 2.53 25.23
C LYS A 275 -17.28 3.88 25.56
N ARG A 276 -16.55 4.79 26.18
CA ARG A 276 -17.05 6.12 26.57
C ARG A 276 -17.59 6.87 25.34
N VAL A 277 -16.76 7.03 24.29
CA VAL A 277 -17.17 7.77 23.11
C VAL A 277 -18.36 7.13 22.40
N LYS A 278 -18.45 5.81 22.37
CA LYS A 278 -19.63 5.13 21.84
C LYS A 278 -20.89 5.39 22.65
N GLN A 279 -20.78 5.44 23.97
CA GLN A 279 -21.92 5.70 24.86
C GLN A 279 -22.38 7.16 24.80
N GLU A 280 -21.45 8.09 24.74
CA GLU A 280 -21.76 9.53 24.79
C GLU A 280 -22.12 10.11 23.40
N HIS A 281 -21.46 9.63 22.32
CA HIS A 281 -21.54 10.22 20.99
C HIS A 281 -21.94 9.23 19.88
N GLY A 282 -22.04 7.94 20.20
CA GLY A 282 -22.32 6.89 19.23
C GLY A 282 -21.05 6.39 18.49
N PRO A 283 -21.15 5.25 17.79
CA PRO A 283 -20.00 4.61 17.15
C PRO A 283 -19.41 5.44 15.99
N GLY A 284 -20.21 6.28 15.37
CA GLY A 284 -19.77 7.19 14.31
C GLY A 284 -18.79 8.26 14.77
N ALA A 285 -18.71 8.54 16.08
CA ALA A 285 -17.76 9.50 16.65
C ALA A 285 -16.32 8.96 16.78
N ILE A 286 -16.08 7.70 16.45
CA ILE A 286 -14.76 7.09 16.41
C ILE A 286 -14.31 7.01 14.95
N MET A 287 -13.21 7.67 14.63
CA MET A 287 -12.57 7.60 13.32
C MET A 287 -11.33 6.72 13.37
N ASN A 288 -11.18 5.84 12.40
CA ASN A 288 -9.92 5.13 12.21
C ASN A 288 -9.27 5.56 10.90
N GLY A 289 -7.99 5.91 10.96
CA GLY A 289 -7.22 6.35 9.82
C GLY A 289 -5.92 5.58 9.68
N SER A 290 -5.54 5.32 8.43
CA SER A 290 -4.26 4.74 8.06
C SER A 290 -3.53 5.69 7.14
N GLY A 291 -2.23 5.87 7.35
CA GLY A 291 -1.44 6.81 6.56
C GLY A 291 -0.54 6.16 5.53
N SER A 292 -0.32 4.84 5.56
CA SER A 292 0.71 4.25 4.73
C SER A 292 0.57 2.75 4.57
N HIS A 293 1.24 2.22 3.55
CA HIS A 293 1.35 0.81 3.20
C HIS A 293 2.60 0.16 3.84
N HIS A 294 2.96 0.49 5.06
CA HIS A 294 4.24 0.07 5.63
C HIS A 294 4.29 -1.35 6.19
N LEU A 295 3.17 -2.04 6.24
CA LEU A 295 3.07 -3.40 6.75
C LEU A 295 2.54 -4.32 5.65
N TRP A 296 3.44 -4.94 4.92
CA TRP A 296 3.09 -5.86 3.85
C TRP A 296 2.78 -7.26 4.36
N GLY A 297 2.01 -7.98 3.58
CA GLY A 297 1.52 -9.30 3.88
C GLY A 297 0.01 -9.35 3.84
N ASN A 298 -0.58 -10.45 4.28
CA ASN A 298 -2.02 -10.60 4.32
C ASN A 298 -2.63 -10.21 5.68
N LEU A 299 -1.92 -10.37 6.78
CA LEU A 299 -2.41 -10.00 8.10
C LEU A 299 -2.10 -8.54 8.45
N GLY A 300 -0.86 -8.12 8.22
CA GLY A 300 -0.39 -6.79 8.55
C GLY A 300 -0.72 -5.71 7.53
N TYR A 301 -1.36 -6.04 6.43
CA TYR A 301 -1.80 -5.05 5.47
C TYR A 301 -2.96 -4.22 6.03
N TRP A 302 -2.99 -2.93 5.73
CA TRP A 302 -3.95 -2.00 6.33
C TRP A 302 -5.43 -2.34 6.10
N LEU A 303 -5.75 -3.12 5.07
CA LEU A 303 -7.09 -3.64 4.79
C LEU A 303 -7.34 -5.04 5.39
N SER A 304 -6.51 -5.52 6.28
CA SER A 304 -6.61 -6.85 6.86
C SER A 304 -7.01 -6.81 8.35
N ALA A 305 -6.11 -7.14 9.28
CA ALA A 305 -6.42 -7.21 10.71
C ALA A 305 -7.00 -5.89 11.24
N ARG A 306 -6.46 -4.74 10.81
CA ARG A 306 -7.02 -3.43 11.14
C ARG A 306 -8.48 -3.31 10.70
N ARG A 307 -8.77 -3.60 9.42
CA ARG A 307 -10.13 -3.48 8.88
C ARG A 307 -11.09 -4.41 9.61
N ARG A 308 -10.64 -5.65 9.84
CA ARG A 308 -11.39 -6.63 10.62
C ARG A 308 -11.73 -6.14 12.02
N PHE A 309 -10.75 -5.56 12.73
CA PHE A 309 -10.97 -5.02 14.07
C PHE A 309 -11.98 -3.85 14.05
N PHE A 310 -11.79 -2.85 13.18
CA PHE A 310 -12.67 -1.69 13.15
C PHE A 310 -14.07 -2.02 12.63
N ASN A 311 -14.22 -3.01 11.75
CA ASN A 311 -15.54 -3.54 11.40
C ASN A 311 -16.23 -4.20 12.62
N THR A 312 -15.47 -4.96 13.41
CA THR A 312 -16.00 -5.63 14.61
C THR A 312 -16.55 -4.62 15.62
N ILE A 313 -15.84 -3.51 15.83
CA ILE A 313 -16.28 -2.51 16.80
C ILE A 313 -17.26 -1.47 16.21
N GLY A 314 -17.34 -1.31 14.90
CA GLY A 314 -18.15 -0.29 14.20
C GLY A 314 -17.62 1.11 14.41
N THR A 315 -17.11 1.75 13.33
CA THR A 315 -16.47 3.08 13.38
C THR A 315 -16.64 3.82 12.06
N SER A 316 -16.48 5.13 12.08
CA SER A 316 -16.31 5.93 10.86
C SER A 316 -14.98 5.63 10.19
N TYR A 317 -14.97 5.59 8.88
CA TYR A 317 -13.78 5.44 8.07
C TYR A 317 -13.32 6.76 7.47
N VAL A 318 -12.01 6.85 7.24
CA VAL A 318 -11.46 7.85 6.33
C VAL A 318 -11.65 7.33 4.91
N ASP A 319 -12.30 8.11 4.06
CA ASP A 319 -12.47 7.79 2.65
C ASP A 319 -11.10 7.74 1.97
N HIS A 320 -10.92 6.71 1.15
CA HIS A 320 -9.76 6.65 0.28
C HIS A 320 -9.97 7.58 -0.91
N ASN A 321 -9.06 8.51 -1.11
CA ASN A 321 -9.00 9.29 -2.34
C ASN A 321 -7.91 8.70 -3.24
N PRO A 322 -8.09 8.71 -4.56
CA PRO A 322 -7.11 8.19 -5.51
C PRO A 322 -5.93 9.15 -5.68
N ASP A 323 -5.22 9.45 -4.59
CA ASP A 323 -4.13 10.42 -4.51
C ASP A 323 -2.86 10.11 -5.33
N SER A 324 -2.88 9.04 -6.08
CA SER A 324 -1.84 8.68 -7.06
C SER A 324 -2.33 8.74 -8.50
N TRP A 325 -3.64 8.91 -8.72
CA TRP A 325 -4.29 8.77 -10.03
C TRP A 325 -5.32 9.85 -10.31
N GLU A 326 -5.24 10.95 -9.67
CA GLU A 326 -6.27 12.00 -9.69
C GLU A 326 -6.76 12.32 -11.10
N GLY A 327 -5.85 12.63 -12.00
CA GLY A 327 -6.21 12.97 -13.39
C GLY A 327 -6.89 11.81 -14.12
N TRP A 328 -6.46 10.58 -13.85
CA TRP A 328 -7.03 9.39 -14.46
C TRP A 328 -8.42 9.10 -13.93
N TYR A 329 -8.58 9.07 -12.61
CA TYR A 329 -9.84 8.74 -11.96
C TYR A 329 -10.91 9.82 -12.17
N TRP A 330 -10.54 11.09 -12.00
CA TRP A 330 -11.51 12.20 -12.12
C TRP A 330 -11.72 12.67 -13.55
N GLY A 331 -10.86 12.29 -14.48
CA GLY A 331 -10.89 12.73 -15.86
C GLY A 331 -10.98 11.61 -16.89
N ALA A 332 -9.90 10.86 -17.09
CA ALA A 332 -9.77 9.90 -18.18
C ALA A 332 -10.87 8.81 -18.19
N VAL A 333 -11.31 8.35 -17.03
CA VAL A 333 -12.38 7.34 -16.91
C VAL A 333 -13.65 7.72 -17.67
N HIS A 334 -13.94 9.01 -17.80
CA HIS A 334 -15.10 9.52 -18.53
C HIS A 334 -15.00 9.38 -20.05
N HIS A 335 -13.81 9.05 -20.56
CA HIS A 335 -13.55 8.97 -22.01
C HIS A 335 -13.36 7.54 -22.52
N TRP A 336 -12.93 6.60 -21.68
CA TRP A 336 -12.78 5.20 -22.05
C TRP A 336 -13.41 4.19 -21.10
N GLY A 337 -14.02 4.69 -20.03
CA GLY A 337 -14.93 3.91 -19.20
C GLY A 337 -14.28 3.29 -17.97
N LYS A 338 -15.18 2.72 -17.15
CA LYS A 338 -14.87 2.12 -15.86
C LYS A 338 -13.99 0.86 -15.95
N SER A 339 -14.07 0.12 -17.05
CA SER A 339 -13.24 -1.07 -17.30
C SER A 339 -11.75 -0.76 -17.22
N MET A 340 -11.39 0.49 -17.48
CA MET A 340 -10.04 1.02 -17.28
C MET A 340 -9.89 1.54 -15.86
N ARG A 341 -10.15 0.74 -14.94
CA ARG A 341 -10.13 0.93 -13.50
C ARG A 341 -9.34 2.14 -13.00
N LEU A 342 -9.98 2.97 -12.17
CA LEU A 342 -9.42 4.24 -11.74
C LEU A 342 -8.95 5.14 -12.91
N GLY A 343 -9.43 4.89 -14.11
CA GLY A 343 -9.08 5.59 -15.35
C GLY A 343 -7.75 5.15 -15.98
N GLY A 344 -7.00 4.24 -15.36
CA GLY A 344 -5.76 3.72 -15.92
C GLY A 344 -5.99 2.66 -16.99
N SER A 345 -4.94 2.36 -17.77
CA SER A 345 -4.97 1.36 -18.84
C SER A 345 -4.61 -0.03 -18.32
N ASP A 346 -5.30 -1.07 -18.77
CA ASP A 346 -4.86 -2.45 -18.60
C ASP A 346 -3.57 -2.71 -19.36
N GLN A 347 -2.73 -3.64 -18.86
CA GLN A 347 -1.39 -3.86 -19.40
C GLN A 347 -1.00 -5.33 -19.55
N TYR A 348 -1.96 -6.20 -19.78
CA TYR A 348 -1.65 -7.60 -20.04
C TYR A 348 -0.75 -7.74 -21.28
N SER A 349 0.33 -8.53 -21.14
CA SER A 349 1.30 -8.86 -22.21
C SER A 349 1.90 -7.69 -22.98
N THR A 350 1.85 -6.49 -22.41
CA THR A 350 2.39 -5.27 -23.05
C THR A 350 3.89 -5.25 -23.13
N VAL A 351 4.62 -5.94 -22.24
CA VAL A 351 6.08 -6.05 -22.26
C VAL A 351 6.53 -6.74 -23.55
N GLU A 352 5.91 -7.87 -23.88
CA GLU A 352 6.24 -8.63 -25.08
C GLU A 352 5.91 -7.85 -26.35
N ASP A 353 4.73 -7.20 -26.39
CA ASP A 353 4.32 -6.39 -27.53
C ASP A 353 5.25 -5.19 -27.78
N ALA A 354 5.63 -4.48 -26.70
CA ALA A 354 6.56 -3.35 -26.80
C ALA A 354 7.93 -3.78 -27.30
N LEU A 355 8.51 -4.83 -26.73
CA LEU A 355 9.85 -5.29 -27.13
C LEU A 355 9.89 -5.82 -28.57
N LYS A 356 8.78 -6.40 -29.06
CA LYS A 356 8.66 -6.86 -30.45
C LYS A 356 8.45 -5.74 -31.44
N HIS A 357 7.59 -4.77 -31.14
CA HIS A 357 6.99 -3.93 -32.15
C HIS A 357 7.19 -2.42 -31.96
N ALA A 358 7.44 -1.91 -30.74
CA ALA A 358 7.56 -0.49 -30.49
C ALA A 358 8.86 0.06 -31.10
N GLU A 359 8.76 1.22 -31.76
CA GLU A 359 9.91 1.95 -32.32
C GLU A 359 10.36 3.08 -31.41
N MET A 360 9.42 3.59 -30.60
CA MET A 360 9.64 4.67 -29.64
C MET A 360 8.85 4.44 -28.36
N MET A 361 9.38 4.93 -27.25
CA MET A 361 8.67 5.07 -25.99
C MET A 361 8.72 6.53 -25.53
N VAL A 362 7.58 7.07 -25.19
CA VAL A 362 7.45 8.41 -24.59
C VAL A 362 7.12 8.24 -23.11
N PHE A 363 8.04 8.63 -22.23
CA PHE A 363 7.81 8.74 -20.80
C PHE A 363 7.33 10.14 -20.47
N TRP A 364 6.04 10.30 -20.24
CA TRP A 364 5.45 11.60 -19.95
C TRP A 364 5.07 11.69 -18.49
N SER A 365 5.78 12.56 -17.75
CA SER A 365 5.62 12.70 -16.30
C SER A 365 5.69 11.34 -15.59
N SER A 366 6.65 10.51 -15.98
CA SER A 366 6.77 9.13 -15.57
C SER A 366 8.22 8.79 -15.24
N ASP A 367 8.48 8.45 -13.95
CA ASP A 367 9.78 7.99 -13.46
C ASP A 367 9.68 6.62 -12.78
N PRO A 368 9.52 5.53 -13.55
CA PRO A 368 9.43 4.20 -12.98
C PRO A 368 10.71 3.74 -12.26
N GLU A 369 11.87 4.35 -12.50
CA GLU A 369 13.11 4.02 -11.78
C GLU A 369 13.17 4.65 -10.37
N ALA A 370 12.40 5.69 -10.10
CA ALA A 370 12.24 6.21 -8.75
C ALA A 370 11.10 5.49 -8.00
N THR A 371 9.94 5.35 -8.63
CA THR A 371 8.69 5.05 -7.94
C THR A 371 8.21 3.61 -8.08
N SER A 372 8.70 2.87 -9.06
CA SER A 372 8.31 1.46 -9.25
C SER A 372 8.81 0.54 -8.14
N GLY A 373 9.81 0.96 -7.38
CA GLY A 373 10.28 0.25 -6.19
C GLY A 373 9.20 -0.04 -5.16
N VAL A 374 8.11 0.72 -5.20
CA VAL A 374 6.94 0.57 -4.33
C VAL A 374 6.12 -0.68 -4.67
N TYR A 375 5.90 -0.97 -5.95
CA TYR A 375 4.97 -2.01 -6.39
C TYR A 375 5.62 -3.13 -7.21
N GLY A 376 6.83 -2.93 -7.67
CA GLY A 376 7.53 -3.89 -8.52
C GLY A 376 9.02 -4.01 -8.20
N ALA A 377 9.50 -3.42 -7.13
CA ALA A 377 10.87 -3.59 -6.60
C ALA A 377 11.96 -3.45 -7.65
N GLN A 378 11.87 -2.53 -8.59
CA GLN A 378 12.82 -2.37 -9.69
C GLN A 378 12.93 -3.59 -10.64
N GLU A 379 12.00 -4.54 -10.55
CA GLU A 379 11.98 -5.75 -11.40
C GLU A 379 11.94 -5.39 -12.90
N ALA A 380 11.24 -4.33 -13.25
CA ALA A 380 11.08 -3.90 -14.64
C ALA A 380 12.27 -3.14 -15.22
N THR A 381 13.28 -2.79 -14.43
CA THR A 381 14.50 -2.11 -14.92
C THR A 381 15.16 -2.90 -16.05
N VAL A 382 15.25 -4.23 -15.90
CA VAL A 382 15.85 -5.10 -16.94
C VAL A 382 15.09 -5.03 -18.26
N ARG A 383 13.76 -4.89 -18.22
CA ARG A 383 12.91 -4.81 -19.41
C ARG A 383 13.14 -3.50 -20.17
N ARG A 384 13.30 -2.40 -19.46
CA ARG A 384 13.63 -1.10 -20.03
C ARG A 384 15.04 -1.08 -20.62
N LEU A 385 16.01 -1.75 -19.98
CA LEU A 385 17.35 -1.95 -20.54
C LEU A 385 17.30 -2.80 -21.81
N TRP A 386 16.50 -3.86 -21.85
CA TRP A 386 16.29 -4.63 -23.08
C TRP A 386 15.68 -3.77 -24.20
N ALA A 387 14.71 -2.91 -23.90
CA ALA A 387 14.15 -1.99 -24.87
C ALA A 387 15.22 -1.06 -25.46
N LYS A 388 16.13 -0.55 -24.61
CA LYS A 388 17.29 0.23 -25.05
C LYS A 388 18.24 -0.57 -25.94
N GLU A 389 18.58 -1.79 -25.54
CA GLU A 389 19.44 -2.70 -26.30
C GLU A 389 18.83 -3.12 -27.66
N LEU A 390 17.49 -3.17 -27.74
CA LEU A 390 16.75 -3.46 -28.98
C LEU A 390 16.60 -2.23 -29.88
N GLY A 391 17.16 -1.09 -29.51
CA GLY A 391 17.18 0.14 -30.29
C GLY A 391 15.87 0.93 -30.28
N ILE A 392 15.00 0.70 -29.30
CA ILE A 392 13.80 1.53 -29.11
C ILE A 392 14.24 2.93 -28.67
N LYS A 393 13.71 3.97 -29.31
CA LYS A 393 14.02 5.37 -28.99
C LYS A 393 13.24 5.82 -27.77
N PHE A 394 13.84 6.71 -26.96
CA PHE A 394 13.21 7.26 -25.77
C PHE A 394 13.03 8.77 -25.85
N VAL A 395 11.87 9.25 -25.41
CA VAL A 395 11.57 10.65 -25.19
C VAL A 395 11.03 10.78 -23.77
N HIS A 396 11.56 11.74 -23.02
CA HIS A 396 11.16 12.03 -21.65
C HIS A 396 10.58 13.43 -21.57
N ILE A 397 9.30 13.54 -21.21
CA ILE A 397 8.60 14.82 -21.01
C ILE A 397 8.33 14.95 -19.51
N ASP A 398 9.17 15.71 -18.83
CA ASP A 398 9.12 15.88 -17.38
C ASP A 398 9.89 17.15 -16.99
N PRO A 399 9.39 17.98 -16.08
CA PRO A 399 10.15 19.13 -15.58
C PRO A 399 11.50 18.78 -14.95
N PHE A 400 11.64 17.56 -14.46
CA PHE A 400 12.88 17.05 -13.86
C PHE A 400 13.52 16.00 -14.77
N TYR A 401 14.84 16.15 -15.06
CA TYR A 401 15.62 15.08 -15.70
C TYR A 401 15.77 13.92 -14.72
N ASN A 402 14.75 13.08 -14.70
CA ASN A 402 14.50 12.07 -13.70
C ASN A 402 15.40 10.84 -13.82
N HIS A 403 15.27 9.87 -12.93
CA HIS A 403 16.13 8.68 -12.89
C HIS A 403 15.95 7.78 -14.10
N THR A 404 14.75 7.69 -14.64
CA THR A 404 14.46 6.92 -15.87
C THR A 404 15.15 7.56 -17.07
N ALA A 405 15.07 8.87 -17.22
CA ALA A 405 15.77 9.60 -18.27
C ALA A 405 17.29 9.44 -18.16
N ALA A 406 17.84 9.54 -16.95
CA ALA A 406 19.27 9.36 -16.71
C ALA A 406 19.76 7.95 -17.08
N MET A 407 18.97 6.91 -16.81
CA MET A 407 19.33 5.53 -17.12
C MET A 407 19.19 5.19 -18.61
N LEU A 408 18.08 5.59 -19.21
CA LEU A 408 17.77 5.21 -20.60
C LEU A 408 18.44 6.13 -21.63
N GLY A 409 18.63 7.41 -21.30
CA GLY A 409 19.00 8.43 -22.26
C GLY A 409 17.85 8.80 -23.20
N GLY A 410 18.15 9.43 -24.31
CA GLY A 410 17.17 9.89 -25.27
C GLY A 410 16.91 11.40 -25.18
N LYS A 411 15.82 11.87 -25.74
CA LYS A 411 15.44 13.29 -25.73
C LYS A 411 14.71 13.62 -24.44
N TRP A 412 15.16 14.68 -23.76
CA TRP A 412 14.47 15.26 -22.63
C TRP A 412 13.83 16.59 -23.01
N LEU A 413 12.56 16.77 -22.63
CA LEU A 413 11.78 17.98 -22.78
C LEU A 413 11.22 18.37 -21.42
N ALA A 414 11.52 19.57 -20.95
CA ALA A 414 11.15 20.06 -19.63
C ALA A 414 10.07 21.16 -19.74
N PRO A 415 8.78 20.81 -19.76
CA PRO A 415 7.72 21.81 -19.77
C PRO A 415 7.62 22.51 -18.40
N ARG A 416 7.07 23.71 -18.37
CA ARG A 416 6.60 24.31 -17.12
C ARG A 416 5.56 23.40 -16.48
N PRO A 417 5.62 23.12 -15.15
CA PRO A 417 4.60 22.34 -14.49
C PRO A 417 3.20 22.91 -14.70
N GLY A 418 2.24 22.06 -15.04
CA GLY A 418 0.85 22.43 -15.30
C GLY A 418 0.54 22.92 -16.74
N SER A 419 1.51 22.85 -17.65
CA SER A 419 1.31 23.19 -19.07
C SER A 419 1.20 21.96 -19.98
N GLU A 420 1.26 20.78 -19.42
CA GLU A 420 1.38 19.52 -20.16
C GLU A 420 0.19 19.25 -21.11
N ALA A 421 -1.01 19.72 -20.74
CA ALA A 421 -2.18 19.58 -21.61
C ALA A 421 -2.07 20.48 -22.86
N ALA A 422 -1.49 21.70 -22.74
CA ALA A 422 -1.24 22.56 -23.89
C ALA A 422 -0.29 21.89 -24.88
N LEU A 423 0.78 21.27 -24.37
CA LEU A 423 1.71 20.50 -25.18
C LEU A 423 1.02 19.33 -25.92
N ALA A 424 0.14 18.60 -25.25
CA ALA A 424 -0.60 17.50 -25.86
C ALA A 424 -1.52 17.99 -26.99
N HIS A 425 -2.21 19.12 -26.80
CA HIS A 425 -3.06 19.71 -27.81
C HIS A 425 -2.26 20.21 -29.04
N ALA A 426 -1.05 20.74 -28.82
CA ALA A 426 -0.20 21.15 -29.92
C ALA A 426 0.34 19.95 -30.73
N ILE A 427 0.63 18.83 -30.10
CA ILE A 427 0.95 17.58 -30.80
C ILE A 427 -0.23 17.14 -31.66
N ALA A 428 -1.45 17.14 -31.08
CA ALA A 428 -2.66 16.80 -31.81
C ALA A 428 -2.93 17.75 -32.99
N TYR A 429 -2.67 19.06 -32.82
CA TYR A 429 -2.79 20.04 -33.92
C TYR A 429 -1.92 19.65 -35.11
N VAL A 430 -0.66 19.30 -34.88
CA VAL A 430 0.25 18.85 -35.95
C VAL A 430 -0.28 17.56 -36.59
N TRP A 431 -0.74 16.60 -35.82
CA TRP A 431 -1.28 15.34 -36.37
C TRP A 431 -2.54 15.56 -37.23
N ILE A 432 -3.41 16.46 -36.80
CA ILE A 432 -4.63 16.81 -37.56
C ILE A 432 -4.27 17.53 -38.87
N THR A 433 -3.40 18.52 -38.82
CA THR A 433 -3.07 19.36 -39.97
C THR A 433 -2.13 18.68 -40.96
N GLU A 434 -1.35 17.69 -40.56
CA GLU A 434 -0.41 16.96 -41.40
C GLU A 434 -0.85 15.49 -41.65
N ASP A 435 -2.07 15.14 -41.32
CA ASP A 435 -2.64 13.79 -41.53
C ASP A 435 -1.81 12.66 -40.88
N LEU A 436 -1.32 12.86 -39.65
CA LEU A 436 -0.43 11.92 -38.94
C LEU A 436 -1.14 11.05 -37.89
N TYR A 437 -2.46 10.90 -37.96
CA TYR A 437 -3.24 10.09 -37.05
C TYR A 437 -3.91 8.92 -37.74
N ASP A 438 -4.29 7.89 -36.99
CA ASP A 438 -4.99 6.69 -37.47
C ASP A 438 -6.47 7.02 -37.74
N LYS A 439 -6.81 7.43 -38.97
CA LYS A 439 -8.15 7.86 -39.36
C LYS A 439 -9.17 6.73 -39.25
N ASP A 440 -8.79 5.51 -39.56
CA ASP A 440 -9.69 4.34 -39.50
C ASP A 440 -10.07 4.01 -38.06
N PHE A 441 -9.08 4.04 -37.15
CA PHE A 441 -9.34 3.85 -35.73
C PHE A 441 -10.24 4.95 -35.17
N VAL A 442 -9.90 6.21 -35.46
CA VAL A 442 -10.70 7.36 -34.99
C VAL A 442 -12.14 7.26 -35.50
N ALA A 443 -12.36 6.96 -36.76
CA ALA A 443 -13.70 6.84 -37.33
C ALA A 443 -14.51 5.66 -36.75
N ASN A 444 -13.85 4.51 -36.53
CA ASN A 444 -14.55 3.31 -36.14
C ASN A 444 -14.60 3.05 -34.64
N ARG A 445 -13.59 3.51 -33.86
CA ARG A 445 -13.40 3.21 -32.44
C ARG A 445 -13.60 4.41 -31.52
N THR A 446 -13.89 5.59 -32.05
CA THR A 446 -14.11 6.79 -31.24
C THR A 446 -15.41 7.50 -31.64
N THR A 447 -15.79 8.47 -30.79
CA THR A 447 -16.88 9.39 -31.06
C THR A 447 -16.53 10.78 -30.52
N GLY A 448 -17.14 11.85 -31.08
CA GLY A 448 -16.90 13.23 -30.66
C GLY A 448 -15.57 13.83 -31.13
N PHE A 449 -14.84 13.16 -32.01
CA PHE A 449 -13.55 13.65 -32.50
C PHE A 449 -13.64 14.97 -33.27
N GLU A 450 -14.63 15.14 -34.15
CA GLU A 450 -14.75 16.36 -34.96
C GLU A 450 -15.03 17.61 -34.12
N GLU A 451 -15.77 17.48 -33.01
CA GLU A 451 -16.02 18.59 -32.07
C GLU A 451 -14.72 19.00 -31.36
N TRP A 452 -13.93 18.01 -30.88
CA TRP A 452 -12.66 18.30 -30.24
C TRP A 452 -11.62 18.81 -31.25
N LYS A 453 -11.60 18.30 -32.48
CA LYS A 453 -10.77 18.78 -33.56
C LYS A 453 -11.06 20.25 -33.90
N ALA A 454 -12.33 20.67 -33.92
CA ALA A 454 -12.73 22.05 -34.09
C ALA A 454 -12.11 22.96 -33.01
N TYR A 455 -12.09 22.52 -31.76
CA TYR A 455 -11.42 23.22 -30.67
C TYR A 455 -9.89 23.28 -30.88
N VAL A 456 -9.25 22.18 -31.25
CA VAL A 456 -7.80 22.14 -31.48
C VAL A 456 -7.39 23.09 -32.64
N LEU A 457 -8.22 23.16 -33.70
CA LEU A 457 -8.00 24.04 -34.83
C LEU A 457 -8.38 25.52 -34.56
N GLY A 458 -8.92 25.83 -33.38
CA GLY A 458 -9.34 27.17 -33.01
C GLY A 458 -10.66 27.62 -33.64
N GLN A 459 -11.46 26.70 -34.20
CA GLN A 459 -12.79 26.99 -34.76
C GLN A 459 -13.85 27.20 -33.71
N ASP A 460 -13.64 26.67 -32.50
CA ASP A 460 -14.57 26.75 -31.40
C ASP A 460 -14.33 27.99 -30.50
N ASP A 461 -13.08 28.30 -30.18
CA ASP A 461 -12.71 29.37 -29.23
C ASP A 461 -11.86 30.50 -29.88
N GLY A 462 -11.60 30.46 -31.18
CA GLY A 462 -10.80 31.42 -31.90
C GLY A 462 -9.29 31.27 -31.71
N VAL A 463 -8.82 30.25 -30.95
CA VAL A 463 -7.39 30.05 -30.64
C VAL A 463 -6.93 28.68 -31.11
N ALA A 464 -6.22 28.63 -32.23
CA ALA A 464 -5.60 27.38 -32.69
C ALA A 464 -4.47 26.94 -31.76
N LYS A 465 -4.47 25.64 -31.39
CA LYS A 465 -3.55 25.04 -30.40
C LYS A 465 -2.22 24.66 -31.10
N THR A 466 -1.61 25.63 -31.78
CA THR A 466 -0.38 25.43 -32.55
C THR A 466 0.84 25.16 -31.66
N PRO A 467 1.94 24.62 -32.20
CA PRO A 467 3.20 24.56 -31.50
C PRO A 467 3.73 25.92 -30.99
N GLU A 468 3.43 27.00 -31.68
CA GLU A 468 3.77 28.36 -31.26
C GLU A 468 2.93 28.80 -30.04
N TRP A 469 1.64 28.54 -30.08
CA TRP A 469 0.76 28.80 -28.92
C TRP A 469 1.21 28.07 -27.65
N GLN A 470 1.60 26.80 -27.77
CA GLN A 470 2.07 26.06 -26.58
C GLN A 470 3.47 26.52 -26.09
N GLU A 471 4.29 27.17 -26.94
CA GLU A 471 5.59 27.68 -26.50
C GLU A 471 5.43 28.75 -25.42
N ASP A 472 4.43 29.60 -25.52
CA ASP A 472 4.10 30.59 -24.48
C ASP A 472 3.66 29.93 -23.17
N GLU A 473 2.95 28.83 -23.25
CA GLU A 473 2.47 28.08 -22.08
C GLU A 473 3.55 27.22 -21.44
N SER A 474 4.21 26.39 -22.22
CA SER A 474 5.13 25.36 -21.69
C SER A 474 6.59 25.80 -21.61
N GLY A 475 6.98 26.86 -22.34
CA GLY A 475 8.34 27.28 -22.50
C GLY A 475 9.16 26.38 -23.44
N LEU A 476 8.56 25.40 -24.10
CA LEU A 476 9.23 24.49 -25.03
C LEU A 476 9.17 25.05 -26.46
N PRO A 477 10.31 25.13 -27.17
CA PRO A 477 10.35 25.71 -28.55
C PRO A 477 9.38 24.99 -29.51
N ALA A 478 8.59 25.76 -30.23
CA ALA A 478 7.60 25.25 -31.20
C ALA A 478 8.21 24.27 -32.20
N ARG A 479 9.42 24.54 -32.66
CA ARG A 479 10.18 23.67 -33.60
C ARG A 479 10.43 22.28 -33.04
N GLU A 480 10.69 22.16 -31.71
CA GLU A 480 10.96 20.88 -31.07
C GLU A 480 9.67 20.07 -30.92
N ILE A 481 8.58 20.74 -30.63
CA ILE A 481 7.27 20.08 -30.47
C ILE A 481 6.74 19.63 -31.83
N ARG A 482 6.93 20.45 -32.90
CA ARG A 482 6.60 20.04 -34.26
C ARG A 482 7.42 18.82 -34.70
N ALA A 483 8.71 18.79 -34.38
CA ALA A 483 9.58 17.66 -34.67
C ALA A 483 9.14 16.39 -33.89
N LEU A 484 8.86 16.52 -32.60
CA LEU A 484 8.34 15.41 -31.79
C LEU A 484 7.01 14.89 -32.34
N ALA A 485 6.05 15.76 -32.62
CA ALA A 485 4.74 15.39 -33.14
C ALA A 485 4.85 14.58 -34.44
N ARG A 486 5.69 15.06 -35.39
CA ARG A 486 5.96 14.35 -36.64
C ARG A 486 6.66 13.01 -36.44
N GLN A 487 7.63 12.93 -35.51
CA GLN A 487 8.31 11.69 -35.20
C GLN A 487 7.36 10.69 -34.57
N TRP A 488 6.58 11.13 -33.57
CA TRP A 488 5.61 10.30 -32.87
C TRP A 488 4.49 9.81 -33.80
N GLY A 489 3.91 10.72 -34.60
CA GLY A 489 2.88 10.38 -35.56
C GLY A 489 3.28 9.33 -36.61
N LYS A 490 4.59 9.18 -36.88
CA LYS A 490 5.15 8.20 -37.82
C LYS A 490 5.73 6.95 -37.20
N SER A 491 5.83 6.89 -35.85
CA SER A 491 6.44 5.79 -35.13
C SER A 491 5.40 4.97 -34.37
N LYS A 492 5.59 3.67 -34.28
CA LYS A 492 4.85 2.82 -33.34
C LYS A 492 5.32 3.13 -31.92
N THR A 493 4.48 3.82 -31.16
CA THR A 493 4.90 4.42 -29.90
C THR A 493 4.16 3.84 -28.70
N TYR A 494 4.92 3.47 -27.67
CA TYR A 494 4.41 3.21 -26.34
C TYR A 494 4.45 4.48 -25.51
N LEU A 495 3.33 4.79 -24.84
CA LEU A 495 3.20 5.95 -23.99
C LEU A 495 3.25 5.52 -22.51
N GLY A 496 4.35 5.77 -21.83
CA GLY A 496 4.48 5.64 -20.38
C GLY A 496 4.01 6.92 -19.70
N ALA A 497 2.70 7.05 -19.52
CA ALA A 497 2.13 8.21 -18.85
C ALA A 497 2.14 8.03 -17.33
N GLY A 498 2.52 9.06 -16.58
CA GLY A 498 2.60 9.06 -15.12
C GLY A 498 1.25 8.87 -14.42
N GLY A 499 1.28 8.71 -13.12
CA GLY A 499 0.16 8.27 -12.30
C GLY A 499 0.38 6.81 -11.90
N ILE A 500 -0.42 5.87 -12.34
CA ILE A 500 -0.32 4.44 -11.98
C ILE A 500 1.02 3.81 -12.39
N GLN A 501 1.70 4.37 -13.38
CA GLN A 501 2.87 3.77 -14.02
C GLN A 501 4.14 4.60 -13.89
N GLY A 502 4.44 5.02 -12.69
CA GLY A 502 5.57 5.90 -12.44
C GLY A 502 5.08 7.31 -12.13
N PHE A 503 4.92 7.59 -10.88
CA PHE A 503 4.26 8.76 -10.31
C PHE A 503 4.99 10.07 -10.65
N GLY A 504 4.60 10.71 -11.74
CA GLY A 504 5.09 12.01 -12.13
C GLY A 504 4.23 13.17 -11.61
N SER A 505 4.63 14.39 -11.97
CA SER A 505 4.01 15.62 -11.46
C SER A 505 2.66 15.94 -12.12
N ALA A 506 2.50 15.70 -13.42
CA ALA A 506 1.35 16.17 -14.20
C ALA A 506 0.00 15.62 -13.70
N CYS A 507 -0.08 14.34 -13.38
CA CYS A 507 -1.32 13.70 -12.92
C CYS A 507 -1.91 14.36 -11.65
N ARG A 508 -1.06 14.92 -10.80
CA ARG A 508 -1.42 15.54 -9.50
C ARG A 508 -1.22 17.04 -9.50
N SER A 509 -1.48 17.67 -10.63
CA SER A 509 -1.51 19.12 -10.79
C SER A 509 -2.94 19.61 -10.99
N ALA A 510 -3.17 20.90 -10.89
CA ALA A 510 -4.46 21.54 -11.20
C ALA A 510 -4.96 21.24 -12.62
N THR A 511 -4.06 20.91 -13.53
CA THR A 511 -4.36 20.55 -14.92
C THR A 511 -4.29 19.06 -15.20
N GLY A 512 -4.14 18.25 -14.14
CA GLY A 512 -3.94 16.79 -14.25
C GLY A 512 -5.13 16.06 -14.88
N VAL A 513 -6.34 16.55 -14.67
CA VAL A 513 -7.54 16.01 -15.34
C VAL A 513 -7.41 16.18 -16.85
N GLU A 514 -7.05 17.39 -17.32
CA GLU A 514 -6.92 17.70 -18.75
C GLU A 514 -5.74 16.95 -19.38
N TRP A 515 -4.64 16.84 -18.66
CA TRP A 515 -3.49 16.05 -19.11
C TRP A 515 -3.87 14.57 -19.30
N ALA A 516 -4.49 13.93 -18.32
CA ALA A 516 -4.83 12.51 -18.40
C ALA A 516 -5.81 12.22 -19.54
N ARG A 517 -6.81 13.09 -19.74
CA ARG A 517 -7.76 13.03 -20.85
C ARG A 517 -7.05 13.16 -22.21
N SER A 518 -6.10 14.09 -22.32
CA SER A 518 -5.28 14.29 -23.51
C SER A 518 -4.41 13.06 -23.83
N MET A 519 -3.91 12.34 -22.82
CA MET A 519 -3.17 11.07 -23.06
C MET A 519 -4.08 10.03 -23.73
N VAL A 520 -5.34 9.90 -23.28
CA VAL A 520 -6.33 9.01 -23.92
C VAL A 520 -6.55 9.43 -25.39
N TYR A 521 -6.68 10.72 -25.66
CA TYR A 521 -6.94 11.23 -27.01
C TYR A 521 -5.76 11.00 -27.95
N LEU A 522 -4.54 11.28 -27.49
CA LEU A 522 -3.34 11.03 -28.32
C LEU A 522 -3.19 9.54 -28.65
N MET A 523 -3.46 8.65 -27.67
CA MET A 523 -3.41 7.22 -27.95
C MET A 523 -4.52 6.75 -28.89
N ALA A 524 -5.72 7.30 -28.77
CA ALA A 524 -6.80 7.03 -29.72
C ALA A 524 -6.42 7.48 -31.14
N MET A 525 -5.83 8.67 -31.29
CA MET A 525 -5.36 9.16 -32.59
C MET A 525 -4.22 8.30 -33.18
N GLN A 526 -3.49 7.54 -32.37
CA GLN A 526 -2.44 6.64 -32.82
C GLN A 526 -2.89 5.20 -33.06
N GLY A 527 -4.17 4.87 -32.84
CA GLY A 527 -4.70 3.51 -32.98
C GLY A 527 -4.29 2.62 -31.78
N LEU A 528 -4.76 2.98 -30.60
CA LEU A 528 -4.49 2.25 -29.35
C LEU A 528 -4.79 0.75 -29.49
N GLY A 529 -3.80 -0.10 -29.17
CA GLY A 529 -3.86 -1.55 -29.31
C GLY A 529 -3.28 -2.11 -30.61
N LYS A 530 -2.95 -1.27 -31.59
CA LYS A 530 -2.14 -1.66 -32.75
C LYS A 530 -0.78 -2.23 -32.29
N PRO A 531 -0.21 -3.26 -32.99
CA PRO A 531 1.11 -3.77 -32.65
C PRO A 531 2.16 -2.67 -32.46
N GLY A 532 2.71 -2.55 -31.26
CA GLY A 532 3.68 -1.49 -30.92
C GLY A 532 3.09 -0.15 -30.51
N VAL A 533 1.76 -0.01 -30.46
CA VAL A 533 1.07 1.23 -30.02
C VAL A 533 0.19 0.91 -28.82
N ASN A 534 0.62 1.28 -27.63
CA ASN A 534 -0.12 1.01 -26.40
C ASN A 534 0.31 1.98 -25.29
N MET A 535 -0.35 1.89 -24.15
CA MET A 535 0.09 2.58 -22.93
C MET A 535 0.88 1.62 -22.05
N GLY A 536 2.04 2.06 -21.59
CA GLY A 536 2.87 1.30 -20.68
C GLY A 536 4.32 1.78 -20.66
N ASN A 537 4.98 1.59 -19.52
CA ASN A 537 6.39 1.95 -19.33
C ASN A 537 7.24 0.69 -19.01
N LEU A 538 6.77 -0.48 -19.42
CA LEU A 538 7.34 -1.80 -19.13
C LEU A 538 7.34 -2.19 -17.66
N GLN A 539 6.70 -1.42 -16.79
CA GLN A 539 6.57 -1.76 -15.37
C GLN A 539 5.64 -2.94 -15.17
N GLN A 540 4.50 -2.91 -15.83
CA GLN A 540 3.48 -3.96 -15.81
C GLN A 540 3.53 -4.78 -17.11
N GLY A 541 2.74 -5.86 -17.18
CA GLY A 541 2.54 -6.63 -18.39
C GLY A 541 3.58 -7.69 -18.69
N ALA A 542 4.34 -8.14 -17.66
CA ALA A 542 5.18 -9.34 -17.81
C ALA A 542 4.32 -10.58 -17.95
N PRO A 543 4.79 -11.61 -18.69
CA PRO A 543 4.09 -12.87 -18.85
C PRO A 543 4.20 -13.76 -17.62
N VAL A 544 3.45 -13.41 -16.57
CA VAL A 544 3.27 -14.20 -15.35
C VAL A 544 1.88 -14.82 -15.34
N ASP A 545 1.68 -15.91 -14.59
CA ASP A 545 0.36 -16.53 -14.49
C ASP A 545 -0.60 -15.66 -13.70
N SER A 546 -1.49 -14.95 -14.40
CA SER A 546 -2.49 -14.07 -13.80
C SER A 546 -3.67 -14.82 -13.18
N ARG A 547 -3.86 -16.10 -13.52
CA ARG A 547 -4.98 -16.94 -13.09
C ARG A 547 -4.69 -17.72 -11.82
N PHE A 548 -3.42 -17.86 -11.45
CA PHE A 548 -3.04 -18.53 -10.21
C PHE A 548 -3.59 -17.76 -9.00
N PHE A 549 -4.48 -18.40 -8.24
CA PHE A 549 -5.17 -17.73 -7.14
C PHE A 549 -4.32 -17.68 -5.86
N PHE A 550 -4.19 -16.46 -5.33
CA PHE A 550 -3.70 -16.17 -4.01
C PHE A 550 -4.56 -15.04 -3.38
N PRO A 551 -5.01 -15.15 -2.10
CA PRO A 551 -5.88 -14.13 -1.48
C PRO A 551 -5.25 -12.73 -1.50
N GLY A 552 -6.07 -11.72 -1.72
CA GLY A 552 -5.65 -10.33 -1.74
C GLY A 552 -5.31 -9.76 -3.11
N TYR A 553 -5.47 -10.57 -4.18
CA TYR A 553 -5.25 -10.10 -5.54
C TYR A 553 -6.41 -9.43 -6.19
N ALA A 554 -7.54 -9.73 -5.72
CA ALA A 554 -8.66 -9.27 -6.45
C ALA A 554 -8.96 -7.83 -6.12
N GLU A 555 -8.41 -6.96 -6.91
CA GLU A 555 -9.07 -5.72 -7.19
C GLU A 555 -10.10 -5.89 -8.30
N GLY A 556 -10.53 -7.11 -8.55
CA GLY A 556 -11.64 -7.35 -9.45
C GLY A 556 -12.88 -6.65 -8.98
N GLY A 557 -13.61 -6.12 -9.87
CA GLY A 557 -14.95 -5.61 -9.91
C GLY A 557 -15.59 -4.89 -8.75
N LEU A 558 -15.54 -5.45 -7.61
CA LEU A 558 -15.90 -4.81 -6.39
C LEU A 558 -14.66 -4.15 -5.80
N SER A 559 -14.16 -3.15 -6.46
CA SER A 559 -12.88 -2.54 -6.21
C SER A 559 -12.70 -2.04 -4.78
N GLY A 560 -11.47 -1.64 -4.47
CA GLY A 560 -11.05 -1.02 -3.26
C GLY A 560 -11.98 0.01 -2.67
N ASP A 561 -12.73 0.59 -3.50
CA ASP A 561 -13.65 1.64 -3.14
C ASP A 561 -14.89 1.12 -2.42
N LEU A 562 -15.31 -0.11 -2.66
CA LEU A 562 -16.27 -0.77 -1.80
C LEU A 562 -15.69 -1.11 -0.42
N ALA A 563 -14.35 -1.21 -0.28
CA ALA A 563 -13.73 -1.24 1.04
C ALA A 563 -13.91 0.09 1.77
N GLY A 564 -13.88 1.19 1.07
CA GLY A 564 -14.21 2.51 1.60
C GLY A 564 -15.63 2.59 2.13
N THR A 565 -16.59 1.97 1.46
CA THR A 565 -18.01 2.00 1.83
C THR A 565 -18.40 1.06 2.98
N GLY A 566 -17.49 0.22 3.46
CA GLY A 566 -17.77 -0.72 4.56
C GLY A 566 -18.59 -1.94 4.18
N LEU A 567 -18.87 -2.16 2.91
CA LEU A 567 -19.54 -3.38 2.45
C LEU A 567 -18.67 -4.62 2.69
N ALA A 568 -19.29 -5.68 3.18
CA ALA A 568 -18.61 -6.75 3.88
C ALA A 568 -17.82 -7.71 3.02
N ILE A 569 -18.19 -7.86 1.79
CA ILE A 569 -17.55 -8.84 0.90
C ILE A 569 -16.57 -8.08 0.04
N HIS A 570 -15.34 -8.02 0.54
CA HIS A 570 -14.33 -7.30 -0.15
C HIS A 570 -13.22 -8.25 -0.60
N MET A 571 -13.02 -8.31 -1.88
CA MET A 571 -12.00 -9.17 -2.48
C MET A 571 -10.57 -8.72 -2.14
N TYR A 572 -10.39 -7.50 -1.69
CA TYR A 572 -9.13 -7.01 -1.12
C TYR A 572 -8.80 -7.54 0.25
N GLN A 573 -9.79 -8.09 0.93
CA GLN A 573 -9.54 -8.48 2.28
C GLN A 573 -8.73 -9.74 2.28
N ARG A 574 -7.49 -9.50 2.52
CA ARG A 574 -6.47 -10.51 2.66
C ARG A 574 -6.71 -11.37 3.90
N MET A 575 -7.50 -10.87 4.83
CA MET A 575 -8.01 -11.60 5.98
C MET A 575 -9.54 -11.54 5.95
N PRO A 576 -10.26 -12.65 6.05
CA PRO A 576 -11.72 -12.64 6.05
C PRO A 576 -12.27 -11.64 7.07
N GLN A 577 -13.27 -10.87 6.67
CA GLN A 577 -13.98 -10.02 7.61
C GLN A 577 -14.82 -10.87 8.55
N VAL A 578 -15.09 -10.30 9.72
CA VAL A 578 -16.12 -10.83 10.59
C VAL A 578 -17.45 -10.76 9.87
N LEU A 579 -18.34 -11.69 10.17
CA LEU A 579 -19.69 -11.77 9.59
C LEU A 579 -20.55 -10.52 9.82
N THR A 580 -20.14 -9.65 10.73
CA THR A 580 -20.78 -8.36 10.98
C THR A 580 -20.16 -7.28 10.12
N MET A 581 -20.96 -6.71 9.23
CA MET A 581 -20.60 -5.52 8.51
C MET A 581 -20.41 -4.35 9.48
N ASN A 582 -19.52 -3.42 9.12
CA ASN A 582 -19.53 -2.13 9.80
C ASN A 582 -20.88 -1.43 9.54
N THR A 583 -21.67 -1.27 10.59
CA THR A 583 -22.99 -0.64 10.51
C THR A 583 -22.92 0.90 10.47
N VAL A 584 -21.72 1.48 10.65
CA VAL A 584 -21.51 2.93 10.60
C VAL A 584 -21.29 3.35 9.15
N ALA A 585 -22.22 4.12 8.61
CA ALA A 585 -22.14 4.62 7.25
C ALA A 585 -21.35 5.93 7.12
N GLN A 586 -20.96 6.54 8.25
CA GLN A 586 -20.21 7.80 8.23
C GLN A 586 -18.78 7.60 7.71
N THR A 587 -18.38 8.47 6.80
CA THR A 587 -17.01 8.57 6.29
C THR A 587 -16.49 9.99 6.43
N VAL A 588 -15.16 10.11 6.56
CA VAL A 588 -14.46 11.40 6.63
C VAL A 588 -13.60 11.53 5.38
N PRO A 589 -13.78 12.58 4.55
CA PRO A 589 -12.94 12.78 3.38
C PRO A 589 -11.47 12.95 3.78
N ARG A 590 -10.59 12.15 3.22
CA ARG A 590 -9.18 12.11 3.63
C ARG A 590 -8.48 13.46 3.52
N LEU A 591 -8.73 14.19 2.44
CA LEU A 591 -8.17 15.53 2.23
C LEU A 591 -8.64 16.53 3.29
N TYR A 592 -9.86 16.35 3.81
CA TYR A 592 -10.54 17.28 4.70
C TYR A 592 -10.68 16.76 6.15
N ILE A 593 -9.82 15.82 6.57
CA ILE A 593 -9.81 15.38 7.99
C ILE A 593 -9.65 16.56 8.96
N PRO A 594 -8.72 17.50 8.75
CA PRO A 594 -8.63 18.66 9.64
C PRO A 594 -9.88 19.51 9.66
N GLU A 595 -10.51 19.79 8.53
CA GLU A 595 -11.75 20.56 8.43
C GLU A 595 -12.92 19.86 9.11
N ALA A 596 -13.01 18.54 8.96
CA ALA A 596 -14.04 17.75 9.64
C ALA A 596 -13.97 17.90 11.18
N ILE A 597 -12.78 18.01 11.73
CA ILE A 597 -12.58 18.21 13.18
C ILE A 597 -12.71 19.69 13.57
N LEU A 598 -11.97 20.58 12.88
CA LEU A 598 -11.86 22.00 13.26
C LEU A 598 -13.15 22.77 13.00
N ASN A 599 -13.80 22.54 11.86
CA ASN A 599 -15.04 23.23 11.48
C ASN A 599 -16.29 22.43 11.89
N GLY A 600 -16.12 21.13 12.16
CA GLY A 600 -17.20 20.23 12.52
C GLY A 600 -18.10 19.80 11.35
N GLU A 601 -17.82 20.26 10.14
CA GLU A 601 -18.54 19.91 8.93
C GLU A 601 -17.64 20.02 7.70
N THR A 602 -17.87 19.18 6.72
CA THR A 602 -17.25 19.25 5.39
C THR A 602 -18.04 18.40 4.39
N VAL A 603 -17.74 18.54 3.10
CA VAL A 603 -18.33 17.73 2.05
C VAL A 603 -17.23 17.04 1.25
N GLY A 604 -17.26 15.72 1.21
CA GLY A 604 -16.49 14.91 0.29
C GLY A 604 -17.30 14.54 -0.95
N TRP A 605 -16.64 13.90 -1.89
CA TRP A 605 -17.27 13.33 -3.07
C TRP A 605 -17.04 11.83 -3.10
N THR A 606 -18.04 11.09 -3.54
CA THR A 606 -17.92 9.64 -3.58
C THR A 606 -16.84 9.23 -4.56
N ASN A 607 -15.91 8.41 -4.10
CA ASN A 607 -14.84 7.84 -4.90
C ASN A 607 -14.95 6.31 -5.00
N ASP A 608 -16.16 5.78 -4.81
CA ASP A 608 -16.35 4.36 -5.07
C ASP A 608 -16.30 4.11 -6.58
N SER A 609 -15.57 3.10 -7.01
CA SER A 609 -15.42 2.75 -8.41
C SER A 609 -16.58 1.87 -8.93
N SER A 610 -17.65 1.74 -8.16
CA SER A 610 -18.81 0.95 -8.58
C SER A 610 -19.47 1.52 -9.83
N THR A 611 -19.53 2.86 -9.93
CA THR A 611 -20.03 3.55 -11.13
C THR A 611 -19.32 4.88 -11.33
N ILE A 612 -19.26 5.36 -12.58
CA ILE A 612 -18.72 6.69 -12.91
C ILE A 612 -19.59 7.78 -12.26
N GLU A 613 -20.90 7.54 -12.18
CA GLU A 613 -21.88 8.44 -11.59
C GLU A 613 -21.62 8.73 -10.12
N SER A 614 -20.96 7.82 -9.42
CA SER A 614 -20.65 8.00 -8.00
C SER A 614 -19.80 9.25 -7.72
N GLN A 615 -18.97 9.67 -8.68
CA GLN A 615 -18.17 10.89 -8.57
C GLN A 615 -19.01 12.19 -8.44
N PHE A 616 -20.27 12.15 -8.79
CA PHE A 616 -21.18 13.32 -8.71
C PHE A 616 -22.03 13.32 -7.44
N ARG A 617 -21.81 12.37 -6.54
CA ARG A 617 -22.57 12.23 -5.29
C ARG A 617 -21.84 12.89 -4.12
N PRO A 618 -22.38 13.98 -3.56
CA PRO A 618 -21.79 14.59 -2.36
C PRO A 618 -21.97 13.67 -1.16
N LYS A 619 -20.95 13.61 -0.31
CA LYS A 619 -20.97 12.95 1.00
C LYS A 619 -20.78 14.01 2.08
N PRO A 620 -21.87 14.47 2.72
CA PRO A 620 -21.74 15.41 3.83
C PRO A 620 -21.13 14.73 5.05
N TYR A 621 -20.27 15.45 5.74
CA TYR A 621 -19.80 15.10 7.09
C TYR A 621 -20.22 16.22 8.06
N PRO A 622 -20.80 15.93 9.23
CA PRO A 622 -21.25 14.59 9.63
C PRO A 622 -22.34 14.04 8.70
N THR A 623 -22.31 12.74 8.50
CA THR A 623 -23.42 12.07 7.81
C THR A 623 -24.70 12.22 8.64
N PRO A 624 -25.86 12.54 8.06
CA PRO A 624 -27.10 12.70 8.81
C PRO A 624 -27.38 11.54 9.76
N GLY A 625 -27.62 11.86 11.04
CA GLY A 625 -27.83 10.90 12.11
C GLY A 625 -26.57 10.45 12.86
N TYR A 626 -25.40 10.94 12.48
CA TYR A 626 -24.13 10.67 13.17
C TYR A 626 -23.55 11.92 13.85
N SER A 627 -22.81 11.68 14.93
CA SER A 627 -22.06 12.70 15.66
C SER A 627 -20.76 13.05 14.95
N ARG A 628 -20.20 14.21 15.30
CA ARG A 628 -18.83 14.60 14.95
C ARG A 628 -17.81 13.64 15.56
N ILE A 629 -16.62 13.53 14.93
CA ILE A 629 -15.51 12.72 15.46
C ILE A 629 -15.02 13.29 16.79
N LYS A 630 -14.84 12.39 17.76
CA LYS A 630 -14.30 12.67 19.11
C LYS A 630 -13.06 11.85 19.43
N LEU A 631 -12.93 10.69 18.81
CA LEU A 631 -11.79 9.79 18.97
C LEU A 631 -11.14 9.50 17.62
N TYR A 632 -9.82 9.67 17.54
CA TYR A 632 -9.05 9.30 16.37
C TYR A 632 -8.06 8.17 16.69
N TYR A 633 -8.30 7.00 16.13
CA TYR A 633 -7.35 5.89 16.14
C TYR A 633 -6.48 5.95 14.88
N LYS A 634 -5.25 6.41 15.03
CA LYS A 634 -4.28 6.50 13.94
C LYS A 634 -3.45 5.22 13.89
N TYR A 635 -3.41 4.59 12.73
CA TYR A 635 -2.70 3.36 12.47
C TYR A 635 -1.60 3.59 11.44
N GLY A 636 -0.36 3.47 11.87
CA GLY A 636 0.83 3.54 11.03
C GLY A 636 0.94 4.77 10.11
N GLY A 637 2.10 4.99 9.54
CA GLY A 637 2.39 6.04 8.59
C GLY A 637 2.17 7.46 9.12
N SER A 638 2.44 8.48 8.28
CA SER A 638 2.25 9.86 8.68
C SER A 638 1.51 10.67 7.62
N HIS A 639 0.43 11.35 8.03
CA HIS A 639 -0.24 12.36 7.21
C HIS A 639 0.59 13.64 7.11
N PHE A 640 1.43 13.93 8.09
CA PHE A 640 2.30 15.11 8.03
C PHE A 640 3.22 15.10 6.81
N GLY A 641 3.79 13.94 6.46
CA GLY A 641 4.61 13.81 5.26
C GLY A 641 3.84 13.67 3.96
N THR A 642 2.55 13.31 3.99
CA THR A 642 1.81 12.85 2.80
C THR A 642 0.59 13.69 2.44
N MET A 643 0.12 14.62 3.29
CA MET A 643 -1.10 15.38 3.05
C MET A 643 -0.83 16.88 2.96
N ALA A 644 -1.58 17.53 2.06
CA ALA A 644 -1.46 18.95 1.77
C ALA A 644 -1.72 19.85 2.99
N GLU A 645 -1.05 21.00 3.02
CA GLU A 645 -1.11 21.99 4.12
C GLU A 645 -0.96 21.32 5.50
N THR A 646 0.11 20.58 5.68
CA THR A 646 0.38 19.72 6.85
C THR A 646 0.12 20.42 8.20
N ASN A 647 0.37 21.72 8.30
CA ASN A 647 0.14 22.49 9.52
C ASN A 647 -1.31 22.45 10.01
N ARG A 648 -2.29 22.20 9.12
CA ARG A 648 -3.71 21.99 9.50
C ARG A 648 -3.88 20.77 10.40
N TYR A 649 -3.11 19.72 10.16
CA TYR A 649 -3.14 18.51 10.98
C TYR A 649 -2.61 18.78 12.40
N ALA A 650 -1.54 19.55 12.55
CA ALA A 650 -1.05 19.95 13.87
C ALA A 650 -2.11 20.74 14.65
N ARG A 651 -2.79 21.69 14.00
CA ARG A 651 -3.90 22.45 14.60
C ARG A 651 -5.08 21.54 14.96
N MET A 652 -5.44 20.60 14.09
CA MET A 652 -6.49 19.61 14.35
C MET A 652 -6.19 18.78 15.60
N TYR A 653 -4.97 18.25 15.73
CA TYR A 653 -4.60 17.45 16.89
C TYR A 653 -4.66 18.24 18.20
N LYS A 654 -4.36 19.54 18.17
CA LYS A 654 -4.43 20.44 19.33
C LYS A 654 -5.85 20.91 19.67
N SER A 655 -6.85 20.60 18.84
CA SER A 655 -8.24 21.01 19.05
C SER A 655 -8.90 20.24 20.20
N PRO A 656 -9.65 20.93 21.07
CA PRO A 656 -10.45 20.29 22.12
C PRO A 656 -11.60 19.46 21.56
N GLU A 657 -12.00 19.68 20.32
CA GLU A 657 -13.03 18.86 19.64
C GLU A 657 -12.59 17.41 19.50
N LEU A 658 -11.29 17.14 19.40
CA LEU A 658 -10.70 15.82 19.35
C LEU A 658 -10.30 15.38 20.76
N GLU A 659 -11.20 14.66 21.44
CA GLU A 659 -11.09 14.34 22.85
C GLU A 659 -10.01 13.30 23.15
N PHE A 660 -9.78 12.32 22.27
CA PHE A 660 -8.79 11.27 22.44
C PHE A 660 -8.10 10.89 21.15
N VAL A 661 -6.80 10.75 21.21
CA VAL A 661 -5.94 10.28 20.11
C VAL A 661 -5.10 9.11 20.57
N VAL A 662 -5.24 7.99 19.89
CA VAL A 662 -4.33 6.85 20.03
C VAL A 662 -3.57 6.62 18.75
N ASN A 663 -2.27 6.37 18.86
CA ASN A 663 -1.40 6.06 17.73
C ASN A 663 -0.76 4.68 17.90
N GLN A 664 -0.95 3.82 16.92
CA GLN A 664 -0.31 2.51 16.85
C GLN A 664 0.77 2.56 15.78
N SER A 665 2.02 2.65 16.20
CA SER A 665 3.17 2.84 15.31
C SER A 665 4.38 2.04 15.72
N ILE A 666 5.31 1.90 14.77
CA ILE A 666 6.60 1.22 14.96
C ILE A 666 7.67 2.19 15.47
N TRP A 667 7.63 3.43 14.97
CA TRP A 667 8.62 4.48 15.28
C TRP A 667 7.95 5.73 15.85
N PHE A 668 8.70 6.47 16.67
CA PHE A 668 8.28 7.73 17.26
C PHE A 668 8.49 8.89 16.27
N GLU A 669 7.58 9.01 15.33
CA GLU A 669 7.66 9.98 14.24
C GLU A 669 6.31 10.64 13.94
N GLY A 670 6.34 11.79 13.24
CA GLY A 670 5.15 12.44 12.74
C GLY A 670 4.02 12.51 13.75
N GLU A 671 2.91 11.88 13.43
CA GLU A 671 1.68 11.93 14.23
C GLU A 671 1.75 11.17 15.57
N ALA A 672 2.71 10.27 15.75
CA ALA A 672 2.91 9.62 17.05
C ALA A 672 3.20 10.65 18.16
N LYS A 673 3.86 11.77 17.82
CA LYS A 673 4.15 12.87 18.74
C LYS A 673 2.90 13.63 19.20
N PHE A 674 1.75 13.41 18.57
CA PHE A 674 0.48 14.07 18.89
C PHE A 674 -0.54 13.15 19.57
N ALA A 675 -0.18 11.92 19.88
CA ALA A 675 -1.08 10.97 20.52
C ALA A 675 -1.17 11.21 22.04
N ASP A 676 -2.30 10.83 22.63
CA ASP A 676 -2.47 10.74 24.09
C ASP A 676 -1.92 9.42 24.61
N VAL A 677 -2.11 8.34 23.81
CA VAL A 677 -1.58 6.99 24.08
C VAL A 677 -0.90 6.46 22.82
N ILE A 678 0.30 5.91 22.97
CA ILE A 678 1.06 5.27 21.91
C ILE A 678 1.15 3.77 22.18
N LEU A 679 0.77 2.98 21.18
CA LEU A 679 0.85 1.52 21.20
C LEU A 679 2.00 1.06 20.30
N PRO A 680 3.06 0.46 20.85
CA PRO A 680 4.24 0.06 20.08
C PRO A 680 3.97 -1.17 19.24
N ALA A 681 3.93 -1.00 17.92
CA ALA A 681 3.86 -2.10 16.97
C ALA A 681 5.25 -2.65 16.64
N CYS A 682 5.33 -3.93 16.31
CA CYS A 682 6.55 -4.55 15.80
C CYS A 682 6.64 -4.49 14.27
N THR A 683 7.84 -4.68 13.72
CA THR A 683 8.07 -4.74 12.28
C THR A 683 7.57 -6.07 11.69
N ASN A 684 7.49 -6.14 10.37
CA ASN A 684 7.21 -7.39 9.65
C ASN A 684 8.25 -8.51 9.90
N PHE A 685 9.44 -8.19 10.36
CA PHE A 685 10.48 -9.17 10.69
C PHE A 685 10.29 -9.83 12.07
N GLU A 686 9.42 -9.29 12.89
CA GLU A 686 9.17 -9.68 14.28
C GLU A 686 7.85 -10.44 14.47
N ARG A 687 7.12 -10.72 13.39
CA ARG A 687 5.80 -11.38 13.38
C ARG A 687 5.66 -12.35 12.22
N TRP A 688 4.60 -13.16 12.26
CA TRP A 688 4.23 -14.05 11.17
C TRP A 688 3.30 -13.36 10.19
N ASP A 689 3.52 -13.64 8.91
CA ASP A 689 2.58 -13.26 7.84
C ASP A 689 2.82 -14.13 6.60
N VAL A 690 1.97 -13.99 5.60
CA VAL A 690 2.15 -14.59 4.28
C VAL A 690 1.69 -13.57 3.23
N GLY A 691 2.41 -13.45 2.15
CA GLY A 691 2.03 -12.47 1.15
C GLY A 691 2.76 -12.63 -0.16
N GLU A 692 2.28 -11.91 -1.15
CA GLU A 692 2.94 -11.73 -2.44
C GLU A 692 3.22 -10.25 -2.65
N PHE A 693 4.46 -9.93 -2.97
CA PHE A 693 4.88 -8.54 -3.08
C PHE A 693 4.19 -7.78 -4.21
N ALA A 694 4.13 -8.38 -5.39
CA ALA A 694 3.63 -7.72 -6.60
C ALA A 694 2.21 -7.17 -6.49
N ASN A 695 1.45 -7.65 -5.53
CA ASN A 695 0.07 -7.22 -5.29
C ASN A 695 -0.13 -6.59 -3.92
N CYS A 696 0.93 -6.10 -3.34
CA CYS A 696 0.83 -5.46 -2.02
C CYS A 696 -0.07 -4.24 -2.03
N GLY A 697 -0.09 -3.49 -3.12
CA GLY A 697 -0.97 -2.34 -3.30
C GLY A 697 -2.43 -2.73 -3.45
N GLY A 698 -2.71 -3.96 -3.90
CA GLY A 698 -4.07 -4.45 -4.12
C GLY A 698 -4.90 -3.62 -5.10
N TYR A 699 -4.30 -2.72 -5.85
CA TYR A 699 -5.04 -1.71 -6.61
C TYR A 699 -5.37 -2.12 -8.04
N ILE A 700 -4.72 -3.13 -8.57
CA ILE A 700 -4.91 -3.52 -9.97
C ILE A 700 -4.78 -5.03 -10.12
N GLY A 701 -5.76 -5.69 -10.72
CA GLY A 701 -5.79 -7.15 -10.85
C GLY A 701 -4.60 -7.74 -11.61
N PHE A 702 -3.94 -6.95 -12.45
CA PHE A 702 -2.73 -7.33 -13.18
C PHE A 702 -1.42 -6.84 -12.51
N ALA A 703 -1.47 -6.35 -11.27
CA ALA A 703 -0.29 -5.80 -10.59
C ALA A 703 0.86 -6.83 -10.44
N HIS A 704 0.53 -8.13 -10.35
CA HIS A 704 1.54 -9.18 -10.34
C HIS A 704 2.40 -9.22 -11.61
N GLY A 705 1.93 -8.67 -12.73
CA GLY A 705 2.73 -8.48 -13.94
C GLY A 705 3.88 -7.47 -13.81
N GLN A 706 4.02 -6.81 -12.67
CA GLN A 706 5.16 -5.92 -12.39
C GLN A 706 6.45 -6.69 -12.10
N VAL A 707 6.36 -7.91 -11.60
CA VAL A 707 7.53 -8.73 -11.23
C VAL A 707 8.00 -9.64 -12.36
N ASN A 708 9.25 -10.08 -12.27
CA ASN A 708 9.81 -11.07 -13.20
C ASN A 708 9.55 -12.50 -12.73
N ASN A 709 9.47 -12.71 -11.43
CA ASN A 709 9.12 -13.98 -10.82
C ASN A 709 8.02 -13.74 -9.82
N ARG A 710 6.89 -14.42 -9.98
CA ARG A 710 5.78 -14.33 -9.07
C ARG A 710 6.08 -15.17 -7.83
N VAL A 711 6.50 -14.54 -6.74
CA VAL A 711 6.96 -15.19 -5.51
C VAL A 711 5.99 -14.94 -4.38
N ILE A 712 5.41 -16.01 -3.86
CA ILE A 712 4.62 -15.98 -2.63
C ILE A 712 5.55 -16.31 -1.47
N THR A 713 5.60 -15.42 -0.49
CA THR A 713 6.57 -15.48 0.60
C THR A 713 5.86 -15.76 1.92
N MET A 714 6.33 -16.78 2.63
CA MET A 714 6.08 -16.90 4.06
C MET A 714 6.92 -15.87 4.78
N GLN A 715 6.30 -14.91 5.40
CA GLN A 715 7.01 -13.93 6.21
C GLN A 715 7.30 -14.58 7.57
N HIS A 716 8.50 -15.12 7.71
CA HIS A 716 8.94 -15.73 8.95
C HIS A 716 9.08 -14.69 10.05
N LYS A 717 8.69 -15.02 11.25
CA LYS A 717 9.13 -14.31 12.43
C LYS A 717 10.64 -14.53 12.59
N CYS A 718 11.42 -13.59 12.04
CA CYS A 718 12.88 -13.70 11.97
C CYS A 718 13.54 -13.51 13.34
N ILE A 719 13.00 -12.60 14.14
CA ILE A 719 13.47 -12.26 15.49
C ILE A 719 12.29 -12.09 16.44
N GLU A 720 12.54 -12.12 17.73
CA GLU A 720 11.55 -11.74 18.73
C GLU A 720 11.29 -10.23 18.67
N PRO A 721 10.05 -9.78 18.93
CA PRO A 721 9.72 -8.37 19.00
C PRO A 721 10.61 -7.62 19.98
N LEU A 722 11.12 -6.47 19.57
CA LEU A 722 11.99 -5.64 20.41
C LEU A 722 11.21 -5.00 21.55
N GLY A 723 11.80 -5.01 22.73
CA GLY A 723 11.16 -4.47 23.94
C GLY A 723 9.86 -5.23 24.28
N GLU A 724 8.79 -4.48 24.42
CA GLU A 724 7.44 -4.98 24.66
C GLU A 724 6.53 -4.76 23.44
N SER A 725 7.10 -4.39 22.28
CA SER A 725 6.30 -4.22 21.06
C SER A 725 5.56 -5.51 20.70
N LYS A 726 4.40 -5.37 20.06
CA LYS A 726 3.54 -6.47 19.66
C LYS A 726 3.18 -6.35 18.18
N SER A 727 2.76 -7.45 17.59
CA SER A 727 2.18 -7.37 16.25
C SER A 727 0.87 -6.58 16.26
N ASP A 728 0.52 -6.00 15.11
CA ASP A 728 -0.75 -5.30 14.98
C ASP A 728 -1.94 -6.20 15.31
N PHE A 729 -1.86 -7.46 14.89
CA PHE A 729 -2.88 -8.46 15.21
C PHE A 729 -3.02 -8.66 16.72
N GLU A 730 -1.91 -8.85 17.43
CA GLU A 730 -1.91 -9.01 18.91
C GLU A 730 -2.45 -7.77 19.63
N ILE A 731 -2.11 -6.56 19.14
CA ILE A 731 -2.61 -5.30 19.72
C ILE A 731 -4.13 -5.22 19.57
N PHE A 732 -4.64 -5.45 18.37
CA PHE A 732 -6.08 -5.43 18.13
C PHE A 732 -6.81 -6.53 18.90
N GLU A 733 -6.19 -7.71 19.06
CA GLU A 733 -6.75 -8.80 19.85
C GLU A 733 -6.89 -8.41 21.33
N LEU A 734 -5.85 -7.81 21.93
CA LEU A 734 -5.92 -7.35 23.34
C LEU A 734 -7.02 -6.31 23.56
N ILE A 735 -7.17 -5.36 22.65
CA ILE A 735 -8.25 -4.36 22.74
C ILE A 735 -9.62 -5.03 22.54
N ALA A 736 -9.74 -5.94 21.56
CA ALA A 736 -10.98 -6.68 21.32
C ALA A 736 -11.38 -7.53 22.52
N GLU A 737 -10.43 -8.20 23.18
CA GLU A 737 -10.69 -8.96 24.41
C GLU A 737 -11.22 -8.06 25.53
N ARG A 738 -10.64 -6.86 25.73
CA ARG A 738 -11.10 -5.89 26.72
C ARG A 738 -12.49 -5.32 26.40
N LEU A 739 -12.87 -5.36 25.12
CA LEU A 739 -14.20 -5.00 24.65
C LEU A 739 -15.20 -6.19 24.65
N ASN A 740 -14.79 -7.37 25.09
CA ASN A 740 -15.52 -8.65 25.01
C ASN A 740 -15.83 -9.10 23.57
N LEU A 741 -14.94 -8.77 22.63
CA LEU A 741 -15.07 -9.08 21.20
C LEU A 741 -13.91 -9.95 20.67
N GLY A 742 -13.02 -10.46 21.56
CA GLY A 742 -11.83 -11.22 21.18
C GLY A 742 -12.13 -12.44 20.32
N GLY A 743 -13.14 -13.23 20.70
CA GLY A 743 -13.56 -14.42 19.95
C GLY A 743 -14.04 -14.11 18.53
N TYR A 744 -14.65 -12.94 18.31
CA TYR A 744 -15.05 -12.48 16.98
C TYR A 744 -13.86 -12.00 16.16
N PHE A 745 -12.88 -11.36 16.78
CA PHE A 745 -11.74 -10.82 16.07
C PHE A 745 -10.75 -11.91 15.65
N SER A 746 -10.22 -12.68 16.61
CA SER A 746 -9.15 -13.65 16.36
C SER A 746 -9.64 -15.04 15.94
N GLU A 747 -10.91 -15.38 16.21
CA GLU A 747 -11.44 -16.75 16.09
C GLU A 747 -10.57 -17.77 16.82
N SER A 748 -9.98 -17.37 17.94
CA SER A 748 -9.03 -18.16 18.72
C SER A 748 -7.84 -18.68 17.89
N SER A 749 -7.45 -17.95 16.87
CA SER A 749 -6.39 -18.31 15.94
C SER A 749 -5.20 -17.36 16.09
N SER A 750 -3.99 -17.92 16.19
CA SER A 750 -2.75 -17.16 16.14
C SER A 750 -2.47 -16.60 14.73
N GLU A 751 -1.49 -15.70 14.60
CA GLU A 751 -1.04 -15.21 13.29
C GLU A 751 -0.58 -16.36 12.38
N LEU A 752 0.19 -17.32 12.92
CA LEU A 752 0.65 -18.46 12.15
C LEU A 752 -0.51 -19.34 11.68
N ASP A 753 -1.54 -19.44 12.49
CA ASP A 753 -2.77 -20.12 12.14
C ASP A 753 -3.52 -19.42 11.01
N TRP A 754 -3.59 -18.09 11.03
CA TRP A 754 -4.17 -17.32 9.95
C TRP A 754 -3.36 -17.45 8.65
N CYS A 755 -2.03 -17.43 8.75
CA CYS A 755 -1.15 -17.68 7.59
C CYS A 755 -1.43 -19.05 6.96
N ARG A 756 -1.64 -20.08 7.78
CA ARG A 756 -1.98 -21.41 7.28
C ARG A 756 -3.36 -21.44 6.62
N ARG A 757 -4.37 -20.80 7.22
CA ARG A 757 -5.72 -20.68 6.62
C ARG A 757 -5.66 -19.99 5.26
N LEU A 758 -4.88 -18.92 5.15
CA LEU A 758 -4.67 -18.21 3.90
C LEU A 758 -3.97 -19.08 2.85
N PHE A 759 -2.92 -19.82 3.25
CA PHE A 759 -2.26 -20.78 2.39
C PHE A 759 -3.23 -21.86 1.88
N GLU A 760 -4.05 -22.42 2.75
CA GLU A 760 -5.03 -23.45 2.42
C GLU A 760 -6.12 -22.96 1.44
N ALA A 761 -6.34 -21.65 1.37
CA ALA A 761 -7.27 -21.01 0.42
C ALA A 761 -6.65 -20.70 -0.95
N THR A 762 -5.39 -21.09 -1.19
CA THR A 762 -4.66 -20.76 -2.42
C THR A 762 -4.49 -21.94 -3.35
N ASP A 763 -4.13 -21.67 -4.60
CA ASP A 763 -3.73 -22.71 -5.55
C ASP A 763 -2.41 -23.39 -5.18
N MET A 764 -1.63 -22.83 -4.26
CA MET A 764 -0.36 -23.44 -3.79
C MET A 764 -0.55 -24.85 -3.23
N VAL A 765 -1.70 -25.16 -2.63
CA VAL A 765 -1.99 -26.49 -2.05
C VAL A 765 -1.86 -27.62 -3.07
N ARG A 766 -1.96 -27.30 -4.37
CA ARG A 766 -1.78 -28.25 -5.47
C ARG A 766 -0.32 -28.59 -5.73
N TYR A 767 0.61 -27.73 -5.30
CA TYR A 767 2.04 -27.80 -5.64
C TYR A 767 2.94 -28.08 -4.44
N ILE A 768 2.59 -27.57 -3.26
CA ILE A 768 3.43 -27.64 -2.08
C ILE A 768 2.57 -27.87 -0.82
N SER A 769 3.05 -28.68 0.11
CA SER A 769 2.39 -28.81 1.41
C SER A 769 2.75 -27.65 2.34
N TRP A 770 1.87 -27.32 3.29
CA TRP A 770 2.12 -26.28 4.30
C TRP A 770 3.50 -26.41 4.97
N ASN A 771 3.85 -27.60 5.44
CA ASN A 771 5.12 -27.82 6.14
C ASN A 771 6.35 -27.57 5.26
N LYS A 772 6.26 -27.94 3.97
CA LYS A 772 7.34 -27.65 3.02
C LYS A 772 7.41 -26.15 2.73
N PHE A 773 6.26 -25.48 2.56
CA PHE A 773 6.19 -24.05 2.34
C PHE A 773 6.74 -23.27 3.54
N LEU A 774 6.29 -23.60 4.76
CA LEU A 774 6.77 -22.99 6.00
C LEU A 774 8.29 -23.15 6.17
N LYS A 775 8.83 -24.34 5.84
CA LYS A 775 10.28 -24.62 5.94
C LYS A 775 11.07 -23.89 4.87
N LYS A 776 10.64 -23.94 3.60
CA LYS A 776 11.32 -23.30 2.46
C LYS A 776 11.20 -21.78 2.55
N GLY A 777 10.04 -21.29 3.01
CA GLY A 777 9.72 -19.88 3.20
C GLY A 777 9.19 -19.18 1.97
N TYR A 778 9.15 -19.82 0.80
CA TYR A 778 8.60 -19.20 -0.41
C TYR A 778 8.13 -20.26 -1.42
N PHE A 779 7.29 -19.80 -2.32
CA PHE A 779 6.81 -20.54 -3.48
C PHE A 779 6.89 -19.67 -4.72
N VAL A 780 7.46 -20.19 -5.81
CA VAL A 780 7.52 -19.51 -7.10
C VAL A 780 6.39 -20.05 -7.96
N VAL A 781 5.49 -19.17 -8.36
CA VAL A 781 4.41 -19.54 -9.29
C VAL A 781 5.01 -19.78 -10.66
N PRO A 782 4.78 -20.96 -11.29
CA PRO A 782 5.28 -21.21 -12.61
C PRO A 782 4.72 -20.20 -13.63
N PRO A 783 5.56 -19.63 -14.52
CA PRO A 783 5.04 -18.77 -15.57
C PRO A 783 4.19 -19.57 -16.57
N PRO A 784 3.22 -18.94 -17.24
CA PRO A 784 2.43 -19.61 -18.27
C PRO A 784 3.31 -19.91 -19.48
N LYS A 785 3.00 -20.97 -20.18
CA LYS A 785 3.60 -21.24 -21.49
C LYS A 785 3.22 -20.15 -22.50
N PRO A 786 3.99 -19.96 -23.58
CA PRO A 786 3.67 -18.92 -24.57
C PRO A 786 2.23 -18.94 -25.07
N GLU A 787 1.69 -20.12 -25.29
CA GLU A 787 0.31 -20.32 -25.75
C GLU A 787 -0.79 -20.09 -24.67
N GLU A 788 -0.39 -20.06 -23.41
CA GLU A 788 -1.28 -19.84 -22.25
C GLU A 788 -1.26 -18.39 -21.77
N ARG A 789 -0.44 -17.52 -22.39
CA ARG A 789 -0.28 -16.13 -21.98
C ARG A 789 -1.54 -15.32 -22.24
N ASP A 790 -1.74 -14.33 -21.40
CA ASP A 790 -2.84 -13.41 -21.59
C ASP A 790 -2.69 -12.64 -22.92
N PRO A 791 -3.80 -12.31 -23.59
CA PRO A 791 -3.78 -11.46 -24.78
C PRO A 791 -3.16 -10.09 -24.49
N VAL A 792 -2.67 -9.43 -25.52
CA VAL A 792 -2.16 -8.07 -25.42
C VAL A 792 -3.32 -7.10 -25.19
N SER A 793 -3.23 -6.27 -24.16
CA SER A 793 -4.24 -5.27 -23.85
C SER A 793 -4.56 -4.36 -25.05
N TRP A 794 -5.83 -3.98 -25.19
CA TRP A 794 -6.36 -3.17 -26.26
C TRP A 794 -6.32 -3.78 -27.69
N ARG A 795 -5.64 -4.93 -27.90
CA ARG A 795 -5.58 -5.58 -29.20
C ARG A 795 -6.97 -5.96 -29.71
N TRP A 796 -7.79 -6.53 -28.84
CA TRP A 796 -9.18 -6.88 -29.15
C TRP A 796 -9.97 -5.65 -29.61
N TYR A 797 -9.78 -4.50 -28.94
CA TYR A 797 -10.49 -3.27 -29.24
C TYR A 797 -10.03 -2.66 -30.57
N TYR A 798 -8.72 -2.63 -30.83
CA TYR A 798 -8.17 -2.20 -32.10
C TYR A 798 -8.72 -3.03 -33.27
N GLU A 799 -8.72 -4.33 -33.13
CA GLU A 799 -9.18 -5.29 -34.15
C GLU A 799 -10.71 -5.38 -34.28
N GLY A 800 -11.48 -4.84 -33.33
CA GLY A 800 -12.94 -4.94 -33.32
C GLY A 800 -13.45 -6.33 -32.95
N ARG A 801 -12.67 -7.08 -32.18
CA ARG A 801 -13.04 -8.40 -31.67
C ARG A 801 -13.73 -8.27 -30.29
N PRO A 802 -14.39 -9.32 -29.81
CA PRO A 802 -14.80 -9.43 -28.42
C PRO A 802 -13.58 -9.31 -27.47
N ASN A 803 -13.80 -8.76 -26.29
CA ASN A 803 -12.78 -8.65 -25.26
C ASN A 803 -12.34 -10.04 -24.79
N ASP A 804 -11.05 -10.33 -24.95
CA ASP A 804 -10.42 -11.61 -24.61
C ASP A 804 -9.45 -11.51 -23.42
N LEU A 805 -9.41 -10.34 -22.74
CA LEU A 805 -8.61 -10.17 -21.53
C LEU A 805 -9.19 -10.96 -20.35
N PRO A 806 -8.34 -11.42 -19.41
CA PRO A 806 -8.82 -11.98 -18.15
C PRO A 806 -9.76 -10.99 -17.44
N GLU A 807 -10.89 -11.49 -17.01
CA GLU A 807 -11.82 -10.68 -16.24
C GLU A 807 -11.24 -10.39 -14.86
N ASN A 808 -11.04 -9.12 -14.56
CA ASN A 808 -10.68 -8.64 -13.22
C ASN A 808 -11.91 -8.30 -12.39
N ASP A 809 -13.06 -8.31 -13.04
CA ASP A 809 -14.34 -7.98 -12.43
C ASP A 809 -15.08 -9.30 -12.10
N PRO A 810 -15.40 -9.59 -10.84
CA PRO A 810 -16.19 -10.76 -10.49
C PRO A 810 -17.67 -10.61 -10.87
N LEU A 811 -18.11 -9.41 -11.25
CA LEU A 811 -19.43 -9.28 -11.83
C LEU A 811 -19.42 -9.98 -13.18
N PRO A 812 -20.41 -10.84 -13.45
CA PRO A 812 -20.53 -11.45 -14.75
C PRO A 812 -20.49 -10.35 -15.81
N SER A 813 -19.57 -10.49 -16.75
CA SER A 813 -19.65 -9.73 -17.98
C SER A 813 -21.10 -9.75 -18.38
N ASP A 814 -21.68 -8.59 -18.49
CA ASP A 814 -23.05 -8.38 -18.89
C ASP A 814 -23.56 -9.53 -19.77
N GLU A 815 -24.53 -10.30 -19.27
CA GLU A 815 -25.13 -11.41 -20.02
C GLU A 815 -25.65 -10.96 -21.39
N SER A 816 -25.92 -9.66 -21.54
CA SER A 816 -26.25 -9.04 -22.84
C SER A 816 -25.04 -8.94 -23.78
N GLY A 817 -23.80 -9.19 -23.31
CA GLY A 817 -22.57 -9.09 -24.12
C GLY A 817 -22.13 -7.65 -24.42
N GLY A 818 -22.73 -6.63 -23.79
CA GLY A 818 -22.45 -5.24 -24.09
C GLY A 818 -20.98 -4.86 -23.85
N PHE A 819 -20.37 -5.38 -22.81
CA PHE A 819 -18.95 -5.11 -22.49
C PHE A 819 -17.97 -6.06 -23.15
N LYS A 820 -18.41 -7.06 -23.89
CA LYS A 820 -17.52 -7.96 -24.64
C LYS A 820 -17.01 -7.33 -25.93
N THR A 821 -17.77 -6.44 -26.53
CA THR A 821 -17.45 -5.82 -27.83
C THR A 821 -17.22 -4.34 -27.77
N GLY A 822 -17.47 -3.69 -26.60
CA GLY A 822 -17.31 -2.26 -26.39
C GLY A 822 -16.72 -1.93 -25.04
N LEU A 823 -16.46 -0.64 -24.84
CA LEU A 823 -15.99 -0.07 -23.57
C LEU A 823 -17.18 0.27 -22.66
N GLN A 824 -16.92 0.45 -21.35
CA GLN A 824 -17.93 0.88 -20.39
C GLN A 824 -18.21 2.40 -20.46
N THR A 825 -18.34 2.92 -21.65
CA THR A 825 -18.86 4.25 -21.99
C THR A 825 -20.25 4.12 -22.56
N GLN A 826 -21.01 5.21 -22.63
CA GLN A 826 -22.36 5.16 -23.19
C GLN A 826 -22.37 4.74 -24.67
N SER A 827 -21.37 5.15 -25.42
CA SER A 827 -21.22 4.79 -26.85
C SER A 827 -20.59 3.42 -27.08
N GLY A 828 -20.05 2.78 -26.06
CA GLY A 828 -19.18 1.60 -26.18
C GLY A 828 -17.81 1.90 -26.83
N LYS A 829 -17.49 3.18 -27.07
CA LYS A 829 -16.29 3.63 -27.75
C LYS A 829 -15.48 4.60 -26.88
N ILE A 830 -14.27 4.94 -27.30
CA ILE A 830 -13.55 6.07 -26.73
C ILE A 830 -14.28 7.36 -27.11
N GLU A 831 -14.58 8.19 -26.12
CA GLU A 831 -15.36 9.41 -26.28
C GLU A 831 -14.46 10.65 -26.16
N PHE A 832 -14.23 11.40 -27.25
CA PHE A 832 -13.57 12.71 -27.18
C PHE A 832 -14.48 13.74 -26.50
N VAL A 833 -15.78 13.59 -26.63
CA VAL A 833 -16.79 14.36 -25.91
C VAL A 833 -17.54 13.39 -24.99
N SER A 834 -17.31 13.51 -23.70
CA SER A 834 -17.83 12.58 -22.72
C SER A 834 -19.35 12.67 -22.55
N SER A 835 -20.04 11.59 -22.80
CA SER A 835 -21.49 11.48 -22.58
C SER A 835 -21.84 11.49 -21.09
N SER A 836 -21.01 10.92 -20.23
CA SER A 836 -21.23 10.93 -18.77
C SER A 836 -21.11 12.36 -18.20
N LEU A 837 -20.13 13.15 -18.62
CA LEU A 837 -20.02 14.55 -18.20
C LEU A 837 -21.15 15.40 -18.76
N LYS A 838 -21.54 15.21 -20.02
CA LYS A 838 -22.74 15.86 -20.59
C LYS A 838 -24.01 15.59 -19.77
N ARG A 839 -24.14 14.38 -19.25
CA ARG A 839 -25.32 13.97 -18.47
C ARG A 839 -25.33 14.50 -17.04
N PHE A 840 -24.18 14.41 -16.35
CA PHE A 840 -24.13 14.65 -14.90
C PHE A 840 -23.63 16.04 -14.51
N ASP A 841 -22.79 16.67 -15.33
CA ASP A 841 -22.22 17.99 -15.04
C ASP A 841 -21.78 18.76 -16.30
N PRO A 842 -22.74 19.10 -17.20
CA PRO A 842 -22.41 19.68 -18.51
C PRO A 842 -21.76 21.07 -18.44
N ASN A 843 -21.91 21.76 -17.32
CA ASN A 843 -21.45 23.14 -17.14
C ASN A 843 -20.23 23.27 -16.18
N ASP A 844 -19.59 22.16 -15.87
CA ASP A 844 -18.39 22.20 -15.02
C ASP A 844 -17.21 22.83 -15.79
N SER A 845 -16.85 24.05 -15.40
CA SER A 845 -15.73 24.77 -16.02
C SER A 845 -14.37 24.17 -15.66
N GLU A 846 -14.25 23.44 -14.54
CA GLU A 846 -13.01 22.79 -14.14
C GLU A 846 -12.85 21.39 -14.77
N ARG A 847 -13.96 20.80 -15.25
CA ARG A 847 -13.96 19.50 -15.93
C ARG A 847 -14.94 19.53 -17.11
N PRO A 848 -14.65 20.30 -18.17
CA PRO A 848 -15.53 20.41 -19.33
C PRO A 848 -15.75 19.06 -20.02
N VAL A 849 -16.81 18.93 -20.83
CA VAL A 849 -17.21 17.66 -21.45
C VAL A 849 -16.15 17.05 -22.39
N MET A 850 -15.21 17.84 -22.86
CA MET A 850 -14.04 17.42 -23.63
C MET A 850 -12.78 18.08 -23.07
N SER A 851 -11.59 17.53 -23.36
CA SER A 851 -10.35 18.14 -22.88
C SER A 851 -10.16 19.53 -23.50
N ARG A 852 -10.01 20.51 -22.61
CA ARG A 852 -9.70 21.90 -22.93
C ARG A 852 -8.54 22.36 -22.06
N TYR A 853 -7.56 23.04 -22.62
CA TYR A 853 -6.50 23.61 -21.82
C TYR A 853 -7.03 24.71 -20.90
N GLN A 854 -6.67 24.64 -19.65
CA GLN A 854 -6.89 25.66 -18.66
C GLN A 854 -5.58 25.92 -17.94
N PRO A 855 -5.17 27.17 -17.75
CA PRO A 855 -3.99 27.47 -16.96
C PRO A 855 -4.16 26.98 -15.52
N SER A 856 -3.06 26.53 -14.90
CA SER A 856 -3.06 26.18 -13.49
C SER A 856 -3.45 27.41 -12.64
N TRP A 857 -4.42 27.21 -11.72
CA TRP A 857 -4.86 28.26 -10.80
C TRP A 857 -3.75 28.69 -9.81
N GLU A 858 -2.70 27.93 -9.65
CA GLU A 858 -1.44 28.27 -8.99
C GLU A 858 -0.29 27.88 -9.92
N GLY A 859 0.03 28.76 -10.84
CA GLY A 859 1.02 28.60 -11.89
C GLY A 859 1.45 29.97 -12.45
N HIS A 860 2.18 29.99 -13.55
CA HIS A 860 2.80 31.20 -14.12
C HIS A 860 1.80 32.29 -14.58
N HIS A 861 0.53 31.95 -14.76
CA HIS A 861 -0.55 32.93 -15.05
C HIS A 861 -1.26 33.45 -13.78
N SER A 862 -0.95 32.90 -12.62
CA SER A 862 -1.56 33.29 -11.36
C SER A 862 -0.98 34.60 -10.84
N ASP A 863 -1.79 35.45 -10.21
CA ASP A 863 -1.33 36.66 -9.52
C ASP A 863 -0.29 36.33 -8.43
N LEU A 864 -0.37 35.15 -7.83
CA LEU A 864 0.60 34.67 -6.85
C LEU A 864 2.00 34.51 -7.41
N TYR A 865 2.14 34.34 -8.74
CA TYR A 865 3.44 34.18 -9.39
C TYR A 865 4.34 35.41 -9.23
N GLN A 866 3.78 36.59 -9.06
CA GLN A 866 4.54 37.82 -8.79
C GLN A 866 5.20 37.77 -7.42
N LYS A 867 4.57 37.11 -6.43
CA LYS A 867 5.07 36.98 -5.06
C LYS A 867 5.93 35.73 -4.89
N TYR A 868 5.56 34.64 -5.55
CA TYR A 868 6.18 33.32 -5.46
C TYR A 868 6.50 32.79 -6.85
N PRO A 869 7.64 33.20 -7.45
CA PRO A 869 7.93 32.96 -8.87
C PRO A 869 8.47 31.54 -9.19
N LEU A 870 8.59 30.67 -8.19
CA LEU A 870 9.10 29.31 -8.37
C LEU A 870 7.97 28.29 -8.26
N GLN A 871 7.85 27.41 -9.25
CA GLN A 871 6.91 26.30 -9.23
C GLN A 871 7.54 25.08 -8.54
N LEU A 872 6.97 24.66 -7.41
CA LEU A 872 7.42 23.49 -6.68
C LEU A 872 6.73 22.22 -7.21
N ILE A 873 7.53 21.19 -7.51
CA ILE A 873 7.05 19.84 -7.77
C ILE A 873 7.54 18.88 -6.69
N THR A 874 6.65 17.97 -6.23
CA THR A 874 6.89 17.06 -5.12
C THR A 874 6.58 15.61 -5.47
N PRO A 875 7.36 14.98 -6.38
CA PRO A 875 7.16 13.56 -6.71
C PRO A 875 7.64 12.65 -5.58
N HIS A 876 7.32 11.36 -5.69
CA HIS A 876 7.80 10.34 -4.76
C HIS A 876 9.32 10.18 -4.77
N SER A 877 9.88 9.89 -3.59
CA SER A 877 11.32 9.62 -3.43
C SER A 877 11.71 8.24 -3.99
N ARG A 878 12.93 8.15 -4.53
CA ARG A 878 13.58 6.87 -4.85
C ARG A 878 14.04 6.11 -3.60
N TYR A 879 14.32 6.83 -2.52
CA TYR A 879 15.03 6.33 -1.34
C TYR A 879 14.12 6.06 -0.14
N SER A 880 12.84 6.26 -0.31
CA SER A 880 11.81 5.95 0.69
C SER A 880 10.53 5.45 0.01
N PHE A 881 9.68 4.80 0.79
CA PHE A 881 8.33 4.47 0.39
C PHE A 881 7.38 5.28 1.26
N HIS A 882 6.83 6.37 0.74
CA HIS A 882 6.19 7.39 1.54
C HIS A 882 7.08 7.76 2.74
N THR A 883 6.56 7.80 3.96
CA THR A 883 7.35 8.05 5.17
C THR A 883 8.17 6.84 5.66
N MET A 884 8.08 5.70 4.98
CA MET A 884 8.90 4.52 5.30
C MET A 884 10.33 4.68 4.83
N ALA A 885 11.26 4.15 5.61
CA ALA A 885 12.71 4.17 5.33
C ALA A 885 13.35 5.56 5.23
N ASP A 886 12.60 6.62 5.50
CA ASP A 886 13.15 7.97 5.71
C ASP A 886 13.33 8.22 7.20
N GLY A 887 14.37 8.91 7.61
CA GLY A 887 14.72 9.05 9.02
C GLY A 887 15.10 7.68 9.65
N LYS A 888 14.79 7.47 10.90
CA LYS A 888 14.88 6.17 11.60
C LYS A 888 16.27 5.53 11.56
N ASP A 889 17.31 6.33 11.63
CA ASP A 889 18.70 5.89 11.45
C ASP A 889 18.92 5.09 10.14
N SER A 890 18.10 5.33 9.13
CA SER A 890 18.23 4.67 7.84
C SER A 890 19.44 5.15 7.06
N HIS A 891 20.22 4.23 6.52
CA HIS A 891 21.37 4.57 5.66
C HIS A 891 20.96 5.30 4.37
N THR A 892 19.68 5.36 4.01
CA THR A 892 19.22 6.22 2.91
C THR A 892 19.41 7.69 3.23
N CYS A 893 19.46 8.06 4.52
CA CYS A 893 19.71 9.43 4.95
C CYS A 893 21.16 9.88 4.71
N ASP A 894 22.09 8.93 4.47
CA ASP A 894 23.49 9.24 4.08
C ASP A 894 23.61 9.62 2.59
N ILE A 895 22.55 9.48 1.81
CA ILE A 895 22.52 9.80 0.37
C ILE A 895 22.23 11.29 0.20
N LYS A 896 23.19 12.06 -0.32
CA LYS A 896 23.06 13.52 -0.51
C LYS A 896 21.90 13.95 -1.43
N GLU A 897 21.43 13.08 -2.30
CA GLU A 897 20.22 13.30 -3.11
C GLU A 897 18.91 13.03 -2.34
N HIS A 898 19.01 12.67 -1.08
CA HIS A 898 17.89 12.45 -0.17
C HIS A 898 17.94 13.39 1.04
N ARG A 899 19.03 13.34 1.83
CA ARG A 899 19.28 14.24 2.96
C ARG A 899 20.73 14.70 3.02
N VAL A 900 20.97 15.85 3.65
CA VAL A 900 22.32 16.40 3.87
C VAL A 900 22.48 16.72 5.34
N ARG A 901 23.57 16.21 5.94
CA ARG A 901 23.88 16.47 7.35
C ARG A 901 24.60 17.80 7.53
N ILE A 902 23.96 18.71 8.24
CA ILE A 902 24.49 20.05 8.57
C ILE A 902 24.23 20.32 10.06
N GLY A 903 25.26 20.71 10.82
CA GLY A 903 25.13 21.01 12.25
C GLY A 903 24.59 19.84 13.09
N GLY A 904 24.80 18.60 12.68
CA GLY A 904 24.31 17.39 13.37
C GLY A 904 22.88 16.98 13.04
N TRP A 905 22.19 17.71 12.16
CA TRP A 905 20.83 17.41 11.70
C TRP A 905 20.80 17.00 10.23
N ASP A 906 19.96 16.01 9.85
CA ASP A 906 19.81 15.51 8.48
C ASP A 906 18.67 16.27 7.78
N TYR A 907 19.03 17.35 7.09
CA TYR A 907 18.06 18.18 6.37
C TYR A 907 17.59 17.53 5.06
N TRP A 908 16.31 17.66 4.79
CA TRP A 908 15.71 17.34 3.50
C TRP A 908 16.30 18.24 2.42
N ILE A 909 16.34 17.77 1.14
CA ILE A 909 16.91 18.59 0.07
C ILE A 909 15.82 19.26 -0.77
N VAL A 910 16.18 20.41 -1.31
CA VAL A 910 15.44 21.07 -2.39
C VAL A 910 16.39 21.31 -3.56
N ARG A 911 16.00 20.83 -4.75
CA ARG A 911 16.76 21.04 -5.98
C ARG A 911 16.36 22.35 -6.59
N ILE A 912 17.36 23.12 -7.00
CA ILE A 912 17.21 24.44 -7.62
C ILE A 912 18.17 24.58 -8.80
N ASN A 913 17.71 25.23 -9.87
CA ASN A 913 18.59 25.56 -11.00
C ASN A 913 19.72 26.52 -10.55
N PRO A 914 20.99 26.30 -10.98
CA PRO A 914 22.11 27.16 -10.57
C PRO A 914 21.90 28.64 -10.86
N ALA A 915 21.21 29.01 -11.95
CA ALA A 915 20.91 30.39 -12.26
C ALA A 915 19.90 31.00 -11.27
N ASP A 916 18.83 30.26 -10.91
CA ASP A 916 17.86 30.73 -9.90
C ASP A 916 18.49 30.83 -8.52
N ALA A 917 19.45 29.95 -8.19
CA ALA A 917 20.22 30.00 -6.96
C ALA A 917 21.14 31.23 -6.91
N ALA A 918 21.83 31.52 -8.01
CA ALA A 918 22.70 32.70 -8.13
C ALA A 918 21.90 34.00 -7.96
N ASP A 919 20.73 34.10 -8.58
CA ASP A 919 19.84 35.27 -8.45
C ASP A 919 19.42 35.56 -6.99
N ARG A 920 19.48 34.53 -6.12
CA ARG A 920 19.11 34.58 -4.70
C ARG A 920 20.28 34.47 -3.73
N GLY A 921 21.51 34.41 -4.23
CA GLY A 921 22.72 34.27 -3.41
C GLY A 921 22.79 32.94 -2.65
N ILE A 922 22.27 31.85 -3.22
CA ILE A 922 22.23 30.52 -2.63
C ILE A 922 23.38 29.68 -3.16
N SER A 923 24.09 29.00 -2.27
CA SER A 923 25.21 28.09 -2.58
C SER A 923 24.81 26.62 -2.39
N GLN A 924 25.61 25.71 -2.95
CA GLN A 924 25.41 24.27 -2.77
C GLN A 924 25.44 23.88 -1.28
N GLU A 925 24.50 23.02 -0.85
CA GLU A 925 24.33 22.53 0.52
C GLU A 925 24.09 23.63 1.58
N GLN A 926 23.79 24.87 1.15
CA GLN A 926 23.40 25.93 2.05
C GLN A 926 21.99 25.67 2.60
N LEU A 927 21.77 25.96 3.90
CA LEU A 927 20.42 25.94 4.46
C LEU A 927 19.59 27.07 3.88
N VAL A 928 18.42 26.72 3.41
CA VAL A 928 17.44 27.60 2.78
C VAL A 928 16.07 27.39 3.40
N GLU A 929 15.28 28.45 3.35
CA GLU A 929 13.86 28.43 3.70
C GLU A 929 13.06 28.47 2.39
N VAL A 930 12.28 27.40 2.16
CA VAL A 930 11.27 27.34 1.09
C VAL A 930 9.95 27.74 1.70
N HIS A 931 9.28 28.77 1.20
CA HIS A 931 8.09 29.31 1.84
C HIS A 931 7.03 29.84 0.88
N ASN A 932 5.82 29.91 1.38
CA ASN A 932 4.66 30.62 0.83
C ASN A 932 3.70 31.02 1.97
N ASP A 933 2.49 31.47 1.63
CA ASP A 933 1.50 31.89 2.64
C ASP A 933 1.00 30.76 3.55
N ARG A 934 1.23 29.48 3.18
CA ARG A 934 0.81 28.30 3.96
C ARG A 934 1.82 27.90 5.05
N GLY A 935 3.07 28.30 4.90
CA GLY A 935 4.13 28.03 5.88
C GLY A 935 5.52 28.01 5.28
N SER A 936 6.46 27.40 5.97
CA SER A 936 7.85 27.28 5.51
C SER A 936 8.54 25.99 5.95
N VAL A 937 9.50 25.56 5.14
CA VAL A 937 10.31 24.36 5.36
C VAL A 937 11.79 24.72 5.18
N ILE A 938 12.61 24.26 6.13
CA ILE A 938 14.06 24.46 6.09
C ILE A 938 14.70 23.24 5.43
N CYS A 939 15.41 23.48 4.32
CA CYS A 939 16.03 22.42 3.50
C CYS A 939 17.51 22.75 3.23
N ALA A 940 18.26 21.74 2.76
CA ALA A 940 19.55 21.93 2.16
C ALA A 940 19.41 22.15 0.64
N ALA A 941 19.99 23.21 0.10
CA ALA A 941 19.94 23.49 -1.33
C ALA A 941 20.80 22.50 -2.12
N HIS A 942 20.23 21.91 -3.14
CA HIS A 942 20.93 21.05 -4.10
C HIS A 942 20.90 21.66 -5.51
N LEU A 943 22.01 22.27 -5.90
CA LEU A 943 22.11 22.97 -7.19
C LEU A 943 22.27 21.94 -8.32
N THR A 944 21.40 22.03 -9.33
CA THR A 944 21.44 21.09 -10.46
C THR A 944 20.79 21.66 -11.72
N GLU A 945 21.38 21.37 -12.90
CA GLU A 945 20.81 21.66 -14.20
C GLU A 945 19.75 20.63 -14.64
N ARG A 946 19.46 19.63 -13.82
CA ARG A 946 18.42 18.64 -14.08
C ARG A 946 17.00 19.19 -13.92
N ILE A 947 16.87 20.48 -13.61
CA ILE A 947 15.62 21.19 -13.50
C ILE A 947 15.72 22.56 -14.20
N PRO A 948 14.69 22.98 -14.97
CA PRO A 948 14.70 24.27 -15.65
C PRO A 948 14.58 25.43 -14.66
N ARG A 949 14.94 26.63 -15.12
CA ARG A 949 14.68 27.87 -14.37
C ARG A 949 13.20 28.04 -14.07
N GLY A 950 12.91 28.67 -12.93
CA GLY A 950 11.54 28.91 -12.48
C GLY A 950 10.84 27.71 -11.86
N THR A 951 11.54 26.55 -11.80
CA THR A 951 11.00 25.33 -11.16
C THR A 951 11.95 24.86 -10.06
N ILE A 952 11.43 24.44 -8.95
CA ILE A 952 12.19 23.70 -7.92
C ILE A 952 11.56 22.33 -7.68
N HIS A 953 12.39 21.42 -7.25
CA HIS A 953 12.00 20.05 -7.01
C HIS A 953 12.39 19.61 -5.61
N SER A 954 11.46 19.02 -4.90
CA SER A 954 11.75 18.26 -3.68
C SER A 954 10.90 17.00 -3.69
N TYR A 955 11.31 15.99 -2.91
CA TYR A 955 10.44 14.84 -2.75
C TYR A 955 9.36 15.11 -1.71
N GLU A 956 8.20 14.48 -1.85
CA GLU A 956 7.19 14.38 -0.81
C GLU A 956 7.62 13.36 0.27
N SER A 957 6.82 13.26 1.34
CA SER A 957 6.84 12.12 2.28
C SER A 957 8.04 12.05 3.21
N SER A 958 8.57 13.19 3.68
CA SER A 958 9.44 13.17 4.85
C SER A 958 8.73 12.51 6.05
N ALA A 959 9.42 11.59 6.72
CA ALA A 959 8.91 10.98 7.95
C ALA A 959 8.99 11.91 9.16
N ILE A 960 9.85 12.91 9.08
CA ILE A 960 10.19 13.80 10.18
C ILE A 960 9.37 15.09 10.05
N TYR A 961 8.54 15.37 11.04
CA TYR A 961 7.94 16.69 11.26
C TYR A 961 8.55 17.28 12.53
N GLU A 962 9.34 18.34 12.38
CA GLU A 962 10.11 18.94 13.45
C GLU A 962 10.11 20.45 13.33
N PRO A 963 9.02 21.11 13.74
CA PRO A 963 8.96 22.57 13.78
C PRO A 963 9.95 23.13 14.80
N ILE A 964 10.64 24.21 14.43
CA ILE A 964 11.63 24.84 15.31
C ILE A 964 11.01 25.61 16.49
N GLY A 965 9.71 25.75 16.55
CA GLY A 965 8.94 26.40 17.60
C GLY A 965 7.57 25.77 17.74
N GLU A 966 6.49 26.55 17.66
CA GLU A 966 5.13 26.05 17.83
C GLU A 966 4.68 25.15 16.69
N PRO A 967 4.27 23.88 16.95
CA PRO A 967 3.74 22.98 15.94
C PRO A 967 2.50 23.56 15.24
N GLY A 968 2.52 23.54 13.91
CA GLY A 968 1.46 24.10 13.06
C GLY A 968 1.63 25.56 12.67
N GLU A 969 2.69 26.24 13.16
CA GLU A 969 2.94 27.68 12.93
C GLU A 969 4.40 27.97 12.53
N SER A 970 5.35 27.31 13.19
CA SER A 970 6.78 27.55 12.99
C SER A 970 7.32 26.84 11.75
N PRO A 971 8.46 27.34 11.19
CA PRO A 971 9.17 26.64 10.14
C PRO A 971 9.52 25.20 10.54
N ASP A 972 9.36 24.27 9.60
CA ASP A 972 9.68 22.86 9.81
C ASP A 972 11.09 22.54 9.29
N ARG A 973 11.96 21.99 10.14
CA ARG A 973 13.28 21.48 9.73
C ARG A 973 13.29 19.99 9.39
N GLY A 974 12.16 19.30 9.53
CA GLY A 974 12.00 17.89 9.24
C GLY A 974 11.94 17.57 7.74
N GLY A 975 11.49 18.55 6.93
CA GLY A 975 11.38 18.41 5.48
C GLY A 975 9.97 18.06 4.98
N CYS A 976 8.93 18.37 5.76
CA CYS A 976 7.54 18.16 5.35
C CYS A 976 7.11 19.17 4.27
N MET A 977 7.53 18.96 3.01
CA MET A 977 7.25 19.84 1.87
C MET A 977 5.75 20.07 1.64
N ASN A 978 4.91 19.14 2.08
CA ASN A 978 3.45 19.27 1.99
C ASN A 978 2.86 20.36 2.91
N ILE A 979 3.64 20.98 3.77
CA ILE A 979 3.26 22.25 4.42
C ILE A 979 2.92 23.32 3.37
N LEU A 980 3.65 23.32 2.26
CA LEU A 980 3.56 24.31 1.19
C LEU A 980 2.49 24.01 0.14
N THR A 981 2.11 22.74 0.00
CA THR A 981 1.17 22.32 -1.05
C THR A 981 -0.28 22.68 -0.71
N PRO A 982 -1.10 23.04 -1.71
CA PRO A 982 -2.46 23.53 -1.45
C PRO A 982 -3.43 22.40 -1.12
N VAL A 983 -4.38 22.65 -0.24
CA VAL A 983 -5.52 21.78 0.05
C VAL A 983 -6.59 21.83 -1.05
N ARG A 984 -6.56 22.85 -1.91
CA ARG A 984 -7.48 22.95 -3.03
C ARG A 984 -7.44 21.67 -3.88
N PRO A 985 -8.57 20.98 -4.08
CA PRO A 985 -8.59 19.76 -4.87
C PRO A 985 -8.32 20.03 -6.36
N ILE A 986 -7.99 18.97 -7.09
CA ILE A 986 -7.72 19.02 -8.54
C ILE A 986 -8.90 19.62 -9.34
N ILE A 987 -10.13 19.33 -8.93
CA ILE A 987 -11.39 19.93 -9.39
C ILE A 987 -12.32 20.13 -8.20
N LYS A 988 -13.24 21.07 -8.29
CA LYS A 988 -14.16 21.45 -7.20
C LYS A 988 -14.93 20.29 -6.56
N ARG A 989 -15.35 19.33 -7.38
CA ARG A 989 -16.14 18.17 -6.94
C ARG A 989 -15.28 16.92 -6.77
N SER A 990 -14.15 17.09 -6.11
CA SER A 990 -13.28 15.98 -5.71
C SER A 990 -12.69 16.24 -4.33
N HIS A 991 -12.01 15.24 -3.79
CA HIS A 991 -11.15 15.40 -2.62
C HIS A 991 -9.74 14.87 -2.88
N SER A 992 -9.31 14.99 -4.14
CA SER A 992 -7.96 14.68 -4.59
C SER A 992 -7.03 15.87 -4.46
N THR A 993 -5.72 15.60 -4.33
CA THR A 993 -4.72 16.64 -4.16
C THR A 993 -4.20 17.18 -5.50
N ALA A 994 -3.82 18.44 -5.53
CA ALA A 994 -3.11 19.07 -6.64
C ALA A 994 -1.71 19.55 -6.18
N CYS A 995 -0.99 18.68 -5.49
CA CYS A 995 0.26 19.02 -4.81
C CYS A 995 1.38 19.54 -5.71
N ASN A 996 1.31 19.30 -7.03
CA ASN A 996 2.27 19.83 -8.01
C ASN A 996 1.83 21.14 -8.67
N SER A 997 0.78 21.78 -8.16
CA SER A 997 0.41 23.16 -8.49
C SER A 997 0.64 24.01 -7.24
N CYS A 998 1.90 24.35 -7.02
CA CYS A 998 2.37 25.02 -5.81
C CYS A 998 3.43 26.08 -6.16
N LEU A 999 3.15 27.31 -5.81
CA LEU A 999 4.09 28.42 -5.96
C LEU A 999 4.78 28.72 -4.63
N VAL A 1000 6.08 28.94 -4.71
CA VAL A 1000 6.93 29.21 -3.55
C VAL A 1000 8.02 30.24 -3.87
N GLU A 1001 8.65 30.76 -2.82
CA GLU A 1001 9.92 31.48 -2.90
C GLU A 1001 10.95 30.74 -2.02
N ILE A 1002 12.22 30.91 -2.33
CA ILE A 1002 13.35 30.32 -1.61
C ILE A 1002 14.37 31.39 -1.26
N ARG A 1003 14.86 31.37 -0.02
CA ARG A 1003 15.86 32.31 0.47
C ARG A 1003 16.86 31.63 1.41
N PRO A 1004 18.09 32.16 1.57
CA PRO A 1004 19.01 31.68 2.57
C PRO A 1004 18.38 31.72 3.96
N TRP A 1005 18.50 30.60 4.72
CA TRP A 1005 18.03 30.55 6.10
C TRP A 1005 18.92 31.44 6.99
N LYS A 1006 18.31 32.32 7.74
CA LYS A 1006 19.00 33.30 8.62
C LYS A 1006 18.92 32.97 10.11
N GLY A 1007 18.16 31.94 10.50
CA GLY A 1007 18.08 31.45 11.86
C GLY A 1007 19.26 30.52 12.21
N GLY A 1008 19.44 30.25 13.53
CA GLY A 1008 20.40 29.23 13.97
C GLY A 1008 20.00 27.82 13.56
N ASN A 1009 20.97 26.89 13.64
CA ASN A 1009 20.73 25.47 13.37
C ASN A 1009 19.79 24.84 14.41
#